data_08142acf46f29dabe596811ed928d56b
#
_entry.id   08142acf46f29dabe596811ed928d56b
#
_cell.length_a   1.000
_cell.length_b   1.000
_cell.length_c   1.000
_cell.angle_alpha   90.00
_cell.angle_beta   90.00
_cell.angle_gamma   90.00
#
_symmetry.space_group_name_H-M   'P 1'
#
loop_
_entity.id
_entity.type
_entity.pdbx_description
1 polymer ?
#
loop_
_entity_poly.entity_id
_entity_poly.type
_entity_poly.pdbx_seq_one_letter_code
_entity_poly.pdbx_strand_id
1 'polypeptide(L)'
;MDYGRRGLVRKQKSLNSRRRKRANKVGLIAGMVLFLLVVGVCAMAACVGFGAFRGILDSAPDISNIDVTPTGYSTFVYDSQGNQTAKLVSTDSNRIPVTLDMVPKDLQHAFVAIEDERFYQHPGIDMQGILRAMVIGVTSGHFSEGASTITQQLIKNNVFTGWTDESFSESVRRKIQEWYLAVELEKTMSKDDILLNYMNTINLGHSTLGVEAASRRYFGKSVSKLNLSECAVIAGITQNPSYYDPIIYPEHNKERRAQVLKNMRDQGWISQDEYDNVLQDDVYSRIQVVDNNTNDNAVNSYFVDALTDEILADLMKKGYSETQAYTLLYSGGLNIYSTQDPEIQSIVDEVVNDEANYPNGTRWYLQYQLTVQSSDGTVTNYSTEMMESHFRQSNPYFTLIFNTKEDAKACEEEYKNAVVGPGDTVLGERDNITAQPQVSLTLEDQHTGNVLAISGGRGEKKANRTLNRATDTVRQPGSTFKVVSTYAPALDAGGMTLATTQNDAPYAYADGTPVRNWYGEAYRGLSSLRLGIQNSMNIVAVKTLVDITPQLGYEYLLDFGFTTLVDNEEINGKVFSDIQPTLALGGITKGVKNIELNASYATIANGGEYLEPKMYTKVTDHDGNVILDADEIRETRRVLKETTAWLLTSAMEDVVTKGTGTRVNFGTTPIAGKTGTTSDENDVWFSGYTNYYCCTTWAGYDENTDLVGSESGIAKTIWRGVMEKVHENLPSSDFQKPAGIVQMTVCRLSGKLPVEGLCDGSLTTEYFDQDNVPTEQCDIHYQGTICAYSGLPATDECPFKTTGVATFDESGLKCIHTAEFMAQPNIAEILAQEQAEMDQAAAAAAASDAQTVLNSANAALQEASNVLQTAQDNLVAAQQSGDANAIAAAQETVNTAANNYNVAVQQQAAAQQALTAAQASGQTQTGAAGAAAGTTSAPAAAPAG
;
A
#
# COMPACT_ATOMS: atom_id res chain seq x y z
N MET A 1 -71.38 -15.56 48.79
CA MET A 1 -71.80 -16.92 48.39
C MET A 1 -72.75 -17.44 49.48
N ASP A 2 -73.94 -17.86 49.11
CA ASP A 2 -74.96 -18.35 50.11
C ASP A 2 -74.59 -19.80 50.47
N TYR A 3 -74.03 -20.00 51.61
CA TYR A 3 -73.63 -21.32 52.17
C TYR A 3 -74.72 -21.99 52.95
N GLY A 4 -75.98 -21.47 52.90
CA GLY A 4 -77.13 -22.06 53.55
C GLY A 4 -77.55 -23.36 52.83
N ARG A 5 -78.33 -24.25 53.61
CA ARG A 5 -78.80 -25.51 53.14
C ARG A 5 -79.57 -25.45 51.81
N ARG A 6 -80.22 -24.29 51.49
CA ARG A 6 -80.92 -24.05 50.19
C ARG A 6 -79.90 -23.76 49.03
N GLY A 7 -78.72 -23.07 49.36
CA GLY A 7 -77.58 -22.84 48.43
C GLY A 7 -76.89 -24.14 48.03
N LEU A 8 -76.63 -25.02 48.98
CA LEU A 8 -76.09 -26.37 48.80
C LEU A 8 -76.98 -27.26 47.87
N VAL A 9 -78.32 -27.30 48.15
CA VAL A 9 -79.26 -28.10 47.28
C VAL A 9 -79.36 -27.52 45.89
N ARG A 10 -79.31 -26.16 45.70
CA ARG A 10 -79.23 -25.53 44.34
C ARG A 10 -77.97 -25.89 43.61
N LYS A 11 -76.79 -25.84 44.28
CA LYS A 11 -75.51 -26.19 43.71
C LYS A 11 -75.39 -27.66 43.36
N GLN A 12 -75.99 -28.55 44.21
CA GLN A 12 -76.05 -29.97 43.94
C GLN A 12 -76.98 -30.36 42.80
N LYS A 13 -78.13 -29.63 42.62
CA LYS A 13 -79.05 -29.81 41.43
C LYS A 13 -78.37 -29.24 40.15
N SER A 14 -77.60 -28.18 40.23
CA SER A 14 -76.87 -27.61 39.05
C SER A 14 -75.70 -28.52 38.61
N LEU A 15 -74.98 -29.15 39.56
CA LEU A 15 -73.96 -30.14 39.26
C LEU A 15 -74.51 -31.43 38.65
N ASN A 16 -75.75 -31.82 38.97
CA ASN A 16 -76.40 -33.01 38.53
C ASN A 16 -77.28 -32.84 37.27
N SER A 17 -77.41 -31.63 36.73
CA SER A 17 -78.21 -31.37 35.54
C SER A 17 -77.65 -32.13 34.35
N ARG A 18 -78.57 -32.83 33.60
CA ARG A 18 -78.19 -33.60 32.36
C ARG A 18 -77.45 -32.78 31.32
N ARG A 19 -77.75 -31.47 31.23
CA ARG A 19 -76.95 -30.53 30.37
C ARG A 19 -75.50 -30.34 30.82
N ARG A 20 -75.27 -30.19 32.07
CA ARG A 20 -73.91 -29.98 32.62
C ARG A 20 -73.07 -31.27 32.59
N LYS A 21 -73.63 -32.39 32.85
CA LYS A 21 -73.00 -33.72 32.66
C LYS A 21 -72.71 -34.02 31.19
N ARG A 22 -73.56 -33.62 30.25
CA ARG A 22 -73.23 -33.68 28.81
C ARG A 22 -72.16 -32.72 28.43
N ALA A 23 -72.17 -31.44 28.86
CA ALA A 23 -71.14 -30.45 28.59
C ALA A 23 -69.75 -30.87 29.14
N ASN A 24 -69.72 -31.40 30.36
CA ASN A 24 -68.45 -31.93 30.93
C ASN A 24 -67.95 -33.19 30.21
N LYS A 25 -68.80 -34.09 29.74
CA LYS A 25 -68.41 -35.22 28.90
C LYS A 25 -67.90 -34.78 27.54
N VAL A 26 -68.55 -33.79 26.90
CA VAL A 26 -68.10 -33.24 25.63
C VAL A 26 -66.74 -32.47 25.81
N GLY A 27 -66.61 -31.70 26.90
CA GLY A 27 -65.35 -31.05 27.25
C GLY A 27 -64.24 -32.04 27.56
N LEU A 28 -64.53 -33.13 28.23
CA LEU A 28 -63.53 -34.18 28.54
C LEU A 28 -63.11 -34.94 27.25
N ILE A 29 -64.10 -35.26 26.36
CA ILE A 29 -63.79 -35.87 25.06
C ILE A 29 -63.02 -34.91 24.15
N ALA A 30 -63.41 -33.62 24.08
CA ALA A 30 -62.66 -32.59 23.34
C ALA A 30 -61.22 -32.40 23.85
N GLY A 31 -61.04 -32.38 25.21
CA GLY A 31 -59.72 -32.34 25.81
C GLY A 31 -58.84 -33.57 25.52
N MET A 32 -59.48 -34.76 25.50
CA MET A 32 -58.80 -36.01 25.17
C MET A 32 -58.42 -36.10 23.68
N VAL A 33 -59.30 -35.60 22.77
CA VAL A 33 -59.01 -35.49 21.37
C VAL A 33 -57.87 -34.46 21.11
N LEU A 34 -57.90 -33.30 21.78
CA LEU A 34 -56.82 -32.31 21.69
C LEU A 34 -55.47 -32.86 22.21
N PHE A 35 -55.52 -33.59 23.36
CA PHE A 35 -54.34 -34.26 23.90
C PHE A 35 -53.76 -35.31 22.92
N LEU A 36 -54.62 -36.14 22.33
CA LEU A 36 -54.20 -37.14 21.35
C LEU A 36 -53.64 -36.47 20.05
N LEU A 37 -54.22 -35.34 19.63
CA LEU A 37 -53.69 -34.55 18.50
C LEU A 37 -52.31 -33.97 18.83
N VAL A 38 -52.13 -33.40 20.02
CA VAL A 38 -50.82 -32.90 20.45
C VAL A 38 -49.80 -34.03 20.53
N VAL A 39 -50.15 -35.17 21.13
CA VAL A 39 -49.28 -36.36 21.17
C VAL A 39 -48.98 -36.87 19.75
N GLY A 40 -49.96 -36.88 18.84
CA GLY A 40 -49.74 -37.24 17.43
C GLY A 40 -48.82 -36.28 16.68
N VAL A 41 -48.94 -34.99 16.90
CA VAL A 41 -48.05 -33.98 16.33
C VAL A 41 -46.62 -34.11 16.92
N CYS A 42 -46.53 -34.32 18.23
CA CYS A 42 -45.22 -34.55 18.88
C CYS A 42 -44.54 -35.85 18.37
N ALA A 43 -45.32 -36.91 18.18
CA ALA A 43 -44.82 -38.17 17.63
C ALA A 43 -44.38 -38.04 16.14
N MET A 44 -45.14 -37.32 15.30
CA MET A 44 -44.70 -37.00 13.94
C MET A 44 -43.43 -36.13 13.92
N ALA A 45 -43.39 -35.08 14.74
CA ALA A 45 -42.21 -34.24 14.86
C ALA A 45 -40.96 -35.05 15.32
N ALA A 46 -41.17 -35.97 16.28
CA ALA A 46 -40.09 -36.88 16.72
C ALA A 46 -39.64 -37.85 15.62
N CYS A 47 -40.56 -38.39 14.79
CA CYS A 47 -40.22 -39.26 13.68
C CYS A 47 -39.48 -38.50 12.56
N VAL A 48 -39.93 -37.29 12.22
CA VAL A 48 -39.25 -36.44 11.24
C VAL A 48 -37.86 -36.02 11.75
N GLY A 49 -37.76 -35.61 13.04
CA GLY A 49 -36.51 -35.28 13.67
C GLY A 49 -35.53 -36.47 13.71
N PHE A 50 -36.02 -37.67 14.01
CA PHE A 50 -35.19 -38.88 13.99
C PHE A 50 -34.73 -39.27 12.58
N GLY A 51 -35.60 -39.13 11.58
CA GLY A 51 -35.23 -39.35 10.17
C GLY A 51 -34.18 -38.37 9.66
N ALA A 52 -34.33 -37.07 9.99
CA ALA A 52 -33.38 -36.04 9.67
C ALA A 52 -32.01 -36.29 10.39
N PHE A 53 -32.07 -36.63 11.68
CA PHE A 53 -30.86 -36.96 12.46
C PHE A 53 -30.10 -38.15 11.88
N ARG A 54 -30.83 -39.23 11.50
CA ARG A 54 -30.23 -40.39 10.86
C ARG A 54 -29.63 -40.07 9.48
N GLY A 55 -30.28 -39.24 8.68
CA GLY A 55 -29.75 -38.76 7.40
C GLY A 55 -28.47 -37.93 7.56
N ILE A 56 -28.35 -37.14 8.64
CA ILE A 56 -27.12 -36.41 8.99
C ILE A 56 -25.98 -37.39 9.35
N LEU A 57 -26.28 -38.42 10.14
CA LEU A 57 -25.28 -39.44 10.51
C LEU A 57 -24.82 -40.28 9.30
N ASP A 58 -25.76 -40.68 8.47
CA ASP A 58 -25.46 -41.48 7.25
C ASP A 58 -24.64 -40.68 6.21
N SER A 59 -24.58 -39.36 6.35
CA SER A 59 -23.74 -38.46 5.54
C SER A 59 -22.42 -38.06 6.22
N ALA A 60 -22.13 -38.58 7.42
CA ALA A 60 -20.85 -38.32 8.09
C ALA A 60 -19.70 -39.08 7.39
N PRO A 61 -18.50 -38.54 7.34
CA PRO A 61 -17.32 -39.24 6.82
C PRO A 61 -17.10 -40.59 7.54
N ASP A 62 -16.62 -41.58 6.79
CA ASP A 62 -16.32 -42.90 7.37
C ASP A 62 -15.06 -42.83 8.24
N ILE A 63 -15.21 -43.12 9.53
CA ILE A 63 -14.14 -43.02 10.51
C ILE A 63 -12.99 -43.98 10.27
N SER A 64 -13.24 -45.12 9.56
CA SER A 64 -12.21 -46.06 9.18
C SER A 64 -11.16 -45.49 8.23
N ASN A 65 -11.46 -44.41 7.54
CA ASN A 65 -10.62 -43.68 6.60
C ASN A 65 -10.13 -42.34 7.14
N ILE A 66 -10.53 -41.98 8.40
CA ILE A 66 -10.08 -40.74 9.00
C ILE A 66 -8.68 -40.95 9.61
N ASP A 67 -7.67 -40.57 8.88
CA ASP A 67 -6.33 -40.44 9.41
C ASP A 67 -6.19 -39.10 10.12
N VAL A 68 -6.26 -39.10 11.46
CA VAL A 68 -5.97 -37.92 12.30
C VAL A 68 -4.47 -37.77 12.57
N THR A 69 -3.64 -38.70 12.08
CA THR A 69 -2.19 -38.58 12.04
C THR A 69 -1.80 -37.80 10.79
N PRO A 70 -1.07 -36.73 10.91
CA PRO A 70 -0.71 -35.91 9.76
C PRO A 70 0.31 -36.61 8.87
N THR A 71 -0.12 -37.28 7.84
CA THR A 71 0.71 -37.69 6.70
C THR A 71 0.83 -36.49 5.77
N GLY A 72 1.92 -35.69 5.88
CA GLY A 72 2.09 -34.48 5.09
C GLY A 72 2.52 -34.78 3.66
N TYR A 73 1.70 -34.40 2.69
CA TYR A 73 2.15 -34.21 1.32
C TYR A 73 2.86 -32.86 1.22
N SER A 74 3.98 -32.79 0.49
CA SER A 74 4.67 -31.52 0.24
C SER A 74 3.87 -30.64 -0.71
N THR A 75 3.78 -29.37 -0.41
CA THR A 75 3.22 -28.37 -1.31
C THR A 75 4.33 -27.82 -2.22
N PHE A 76 4.02 -27.60 -3.47
CA PHE A 76 4.95 -27.10 -4.47
C PHE A 76 4.49 -25.75 -5.02
N VAL A 77 5.45 -24.85 -5.19
CA VAL A 77 5.23 -23.54 -5.83
C VAL A 77 5.92 -23.56 -7.18
N TYR A 78 5.18 -23.14 -8.20
CA TYR A 78 5.64 -23.03 -9.58
C TYR A 78 5.60 -21.57 -10.03
N ASP A 79 6.59 -21.14 -10.80
CA ASP A 79 6.59 -19.82 -11.45
C ASP A 79 5.62 -19.77 -12.67
N SER A 80 5.55 -18.62 -13.33
CA SER A 80 4.70 -18.41 -14.52
C SER A 80 5.11 -19.28 -15.71
N GLN A 81 6.33 -19.81 -15.74
CA GLN A 81 6.84 -20.73 -16.77
C GLN A 81 6.64 -22.20 -16.41
N GLY A 82 6.14 -22.51 -15.19
CA GLY A 82 5.90 -23.85 -14.69
C GLY A 82 7.13 -24.50 -14.05
N ASN A 83 8.21 -23.78 -13.79
CA ASN A 83 9.36 -24.29 -13.04
C ASN A 83 9.05 -24.29 -11.53
N GLN A 84 9.45 -25.33 -10.83
CA GLN A 84 9.32 -25.38 -9.38
C GLN A 84 10.30 -24.41 -8.71
N THR A 85 9.78 -23.41 -8.01
CA THR A 85 10.57 -22.36 -7.31
C THR A 85 10.72 -22.64 -5.82
N ALA A 86 9.73 -23.29 -5.20
CA ALA A 86 9.80 -23.65 -3.79
C ALA A 86 9.09 -24.99 -3.51
N LYS A 87 9.49 -25.58 -2.40
CA LYS A 87 8.84 -26.75 -1.81
C LYS A 87 8.51 -26.41 -0.35
N LEU A 88 7.23 -26.19 -0.07
CA LEU A 88 6.77 -25.97 1.29
C LEU A 88 6.53 -27.32 1.96
N VAL A 89 7.25 -27.57 3.04
CA VAL A 89 7.14 -28.81 3.82
C VAL A 89 6.70 -28.47 5.24
N SER A 90 6.15 -29.43 5.93
CA SER A 90 5.69 -29.21 7.31
C SER A 90 6.82 -28.83 8.28
N THR A 91 8.07 -29.04 7.93
CA THR A 91 9.24 -28.52 8.64
C THR A 91 9.38 -27.00 8.51
N ASP A 92 8.89 -26.40 7.42
CA ASP A 92 8.83 -24.94 7.26
C ASP A 92 7.71 -24.29 8.10
N SER A 93 6.72 -25.10 8.53
CA SER A 93 5.69 -24.72 9.48
C SER A 93 6.13 -24.85 10.95
N ASN A 94 7.41 -25.05 11.21
CA ASN A 94 7.96 -25.30 12.55
C ASN A 94 7.20 -26.42 13.31
N ARG A 95 6.80 -27.50 12.61
CA ARG A 95 6.15 -28.62 13.23
C ARG A 95 7.18 -29.71 13.59
N ILE A 96 7.33 -29.95 14.86
CA ILE A 96 8.22 -30.98 15.38
C ILE A 96 7.35 -31.95 16.20
N PRO A 97 7.03 -33.15 15.69
CA PRO A 97 6.22 -34.13 16.42
C PRO A 97 6.96 -34.59 17.65
N VAL A 98 6.25 -34.75 18.75
CA VAL A 98 6.75 -35.27 20.02
C VAL A 98 5.95 -36.47 20.43
N THR A 99 6.54 -37.30 21.30
CA THR A 99 5.86 -38.39 22.03
C THR A 99 5.32 -37.85 23.38
N LEU A 100 4.32 -38.50 23.92
CA LEU A 100 3.62 -38.02 25.13
C LEU A 100 4.54 -37.94 26.36
N ASP A 101 5.54 -38.78 26.44
CA ASP A 101 6.54 -38.77 27.51
C ASP A 101 7.52 -37.61 27.43
N MET A 102 7.64 -36.97 26.27
CA MET A 102 8.41 -35.71 26.10
C MET A 102 7.64 -34.50 26.57
N VAL A 103 6.31 -34.55 26.62
CA VAL A 103 5.46 -33.40 27.01
C VAL A 103 5.30 -33.35 28.52
N PRO A 104 5.70 -32.27 29.22
CA PRO A 104 5.52 -32.14 30.67
C PRO A 104 4.06 -32.40 31.08
N LYS A 105 3.86 -33.03 32.24
CA LYS A 105 2.50 -33.26 32.77
C LYS A 105 1.75 -31.96 33.00
N ASP A 106 2.46 -30.89 33.38
CA ASP A 106 1.88 -29.55 33.55
C ASP A 106 1.26 -29.02 32.26
N LEU A 107 1.92 -29.26 31.11
CA LEU A 107 1.37 -28.84 29.81
C LEU A 107 0.15 -29.68 29.41
N GLN A 108 0.22 -31.02 29.62
CA GLN A 108 -0.93 -31.90 29.37
C GLN A 108 -2.15 -31.47 30.21
N HIS A 109 -1.93 -31.20 31.51
CA HIS A 109 -2.97 -30.75 32.43
C HIS A 109 -3.47 -29.32 32.11
N ALA A 110 -2.59 -28.42 31.61
CA ALA A 110 -2.98 -27.06 31.24
C ALA A 110 -3.95 -27.09 30.06
N PHE A 111 -3.69 -27.89 29.00
CA PHE A 111 -4.62 -28.08 27.89
C PHE A 111 -5.95 -28.66 28.35
N VAL A 112 -5.90 -29.75 29.14
CA VAL A 112 -7.13 -30.36 29.69
C VAL A 112 -7.91 -29.36 30.56
N ALA A 113 -7.22 -28.62 31.39
CA ALA A 113 -7.86 -27.67 32.32
C ALA A 113 -8.57 -26.50 31.61
N ILE A 114 -8.04 -26.03 30.48
CA ILE A 114 -8.60 -24.89 29.77
C ILE A 114 -9.60 -25.27 28.70
N GLU A 115 -9.40 -26.41 28.01
CA GLU A 115 -10.19 -26.82 26.88
C GLU A 115 -11.28 -27.84 27.23
N ASP A 116 -10.96 -28.79 28.13
CA ASP A 116 -11.84 -29.94 28.38
C ASP A 116 -11.63 -30.54 29.79
N GLU A 117 -12.18 -29.88 30.82
CA GLU A 117 -12.04 -30.22 32.23
C GLU A 117 -12.27 -31.71 32.54
N ARG A 118 -13.21 -32.35 31.85
CA ARG A 118 -13.62 -33.76 32.06
C ARG A 118 -13.14 -34.72 30.97
N PHE A 119 -12.10 -34.35 30.24
CA PHE A 119 -11.55 -35.08 29.11
C PHE A 119 -11.41 -36.58 29.38
N TYR A 120 -10.85 -36.98 30.51
CA TYR A 120 -10.66 -38.37 30.88
C TYR A 120 -11.91 -39.10 31.37
N GLN A 121 -13.07 -38.38 31.48
CA GLN A 121 -14.29 -38.92 32.08
C GLN A 121 -15.43 -39.20 31.10
N HIS A 122 -15.45 -38.46 29.99
CA HIS A 122 -16.51 -38.59 28.96
C HIS A 122 -16.05 -39.39 27.74
N PRO A 123 -16.96 -40.03 26.97
CA PRO A 123 -16.63 -40.79 25.77
C PRO A 123 -16.74 -39.93 24.50
N GLY A 124 -15.91 -38.89 24.38
CA GLY A 124 -15.87 -37.99 23.22
C GLY A 124 -16.80 -36.78 23.29
N ILE A 125 -17.89 -36.85 24.09
CA ILE A 125 -18.86 -35.76 24.29
C ILE A 125 -19.02 -35.50 25.79
N ASP A 126 -18.88 -34.24 26.19
CA ASP A 126 -19.18 -33.82 27.58
C ASP A 126 -20.62 -33.32 27.70
N MET A 127 -21.54 -34.23 28.03
CA MET A 127 -22.95 -33.92 28.21
C MET A 127 -23.20 -32.94 29.36
N GLN A 128 -22.35 -32.96 30.42
CA GLN A 128 -22.49 -32.04 31.57
C GLN A 128 -22.07 -30.63 31.16
N GLY A 129 -20.99 -30.49 30.39
CA GLY A 129 -20.54 -29.22 29.80
C GLY A 129 -21.57 -28.60 28.87
N ILE A 130 -22.19 -29.42 28.02
CA ILE A 130 -23.25 -28.96 27.10
C ILE A 130 -24.45 -28.43 27.87
N LEU A 131 -24.92 -29.19 28.92
CA LEU A 131 -26.06 -28.75 29.75
C LEU A 131 -25.71 -27.47 30.52
N ARG A 132 -24.49 -27.35 31.07
CA ARG A 132 -24.03 -26.13 31.73
C ARG A 132 -24.04 -24.93 30.80
N ALA A 133 -23.45 -25.06 29.60
CA ALA A 133 -23.39 -24.00 28.57
C ALA A 133 -24.78 -23.57 28.13
N MET A 134 -25.74 -24.53 27.95
CA MET A 134 -27.13 -24.21 27.66
C MET A 134 -27.80 -23.39 28.77
N VAL A 135 -27.62 -23.78 30.03
CA VAL A 135 -28.21 -23.05 31.17
C VAL A 135 -27.62 -21.63 31.24
N ILE A 136 -26.33 -21.48 31.10
CA ILE A 136 -25.67 -20.16 31.13
C ILE A 136 -26.11 -19.34 29.90
N GLY A 137 -26.13 -19.88 28.70
CA GLY A 137 -26.60 -19.20 27.53
C GLY A 137 -28.04 -18.69 27.62
N VAL A 138 -28.94 -19.49 28.17
CA VAL A 138 -30.33 -19.09 28.37
C VAL A 138 -30.49 -18.05 29.48
N THR A 139 -29.69 -18.14 30.56
CA THR A 139 -29.79 -17.23 31.71
C THR A 139 -29.07 -15.89 31.50
N SER A 140 -27.97 -15.87 30.76
CA SER A 140 -27.17 -14.67 30.47
C SER A 140 -27.57 -13.98 29.14
N GLY A 141 -28.31 -14.65 28.27
CA GLY A 141 -28.62 -14.16 26.92
C GLY A 141 -27.45 -14.25 25.93
N HIS A 142 -26.29 -14.77 26.35
CA HIS A 142 -25.07 -14.93 25.55
C HIS A 142 -24.52 -16.35 25.68
N PHE A 143 -24.35 -17.04 24.55
CA PHE A 143 -23.69 -18.35 24.50
C PHE A 143 -22.19 -18.16 24.43
N SER A 144 -21.55 -17.76 25.54
CA SER A 144 -20.12 -17.43 25.63
C SER A 144 -19.23 -18.58 26.09
N GLU A 145 -19.80 -19.66 26.63
CA GLU A 145 -19.02 -20.83 27.07
C GLU A 145 -18.92 -21.88 25.97
N GLY A 146 -17.69 -22.27 25.62
CA GLY A 146 -17.40 -23.40 24.75
C GLY A 146 -17.70 -24.72 25.45
N ALA A 147 -18.45 -25.62 24.79
CA ALA A 147 -18.75 -26.96 25.27
C ALA A 147 -18.16 -28.04 24.35
N SER A 148 -17.20 -27.68 23.49
CA SER A 148 -16.51 -28.61 22.60
C SER A 148 -15.37 -29.31 23.33
N THR A 149 -15.30 -30.64 23.20
CA THR A 149 -14.22 -31.45 23.81
C THR A 149 -12.96 -31.39 22.96
N ILE A 150 -11.79 -31.76 23.54
CA ILE A 150 -10.52 -31.93 22.80
C ILE A 150 -10.71 -32.88 21.62
N THR A 151 -11.43 -33.99 21.79
CA THR A 151 -11.73 -34.95 20.73
C THR A 151 -12.53 -34.32 19.59
N GLN A 152 -13.54 -33.50 19.90
CA GLN A 152 -14.31 -32.77 18.90
C GLN A 152 -13.46 -31.72 18.17
N GLN A 153 -12.57 -31.01 18.87
CA GLN A 153 -11.65 -30.05 18.25
C GLN A 153 -10.65 -30.75 17.32
N LEU A 154 -10.09 -31.89 17.72
CA LEU A 154 -9.22 -32.70 16.88
C LEU A 154 -9.92 -33.10 15.58
N ILE A 155 -11.17 -33.60 15.65
CA ILE A 155 -11.97 -33.96 14.48
C ILE A 155 -12.31 -32.72 13.64
N LYS A 156 -12.80 -31.68 14.27
CA LYS A 156 -13.15 -30.42 13.59
C LYS A 156 -11.98 -29.90 12.74
N ASN A 157 -10.77 -29.89 13.33
CA ASN A 157 -9.59 -29.31 12.68
C ASN A 157 -8.97 -30.21 11.58
N ASN A 158 -9.21 -31.53 11.63
CA ASN A 158 -8.59 -32.47 10.68
C ASN A 158 -9.59 -33.10 9.68
N VAL A 159 -10.91 -33.02 9.91
CA VAL A 159 -11.92 -33.72 9.10
C VAL A 159 -12.86 -32.77 8.37
N PHE A 160 -13.22 -31.63 8.98
CA PHE A 160 -14.17 -30.69 8.39
C PHE A 160 -13.48 -29.46 7.82
N THR A 161 -13.82 -29.07 6.59
CA THR A 161 -13.32 -27.90 5.89
C THR A 161 -14.46 -26.88 5.65
N GLY A 162 -14.14 -25.58 5.54
CA GLY A 162 -15.10 -24.55 5.12
C GLY A 162 -16.22 -24.22 6.11
N TRP A 163 -16.05 -24.43 7.41
CA TRP A 163 -17.10 -24.26 8.41
C TRP A 163 -17.34 -22.82 8.92
N THR A 164 -16.54 -21.84 8.48
CA THR A 164 -16.66 -20.44 8.94
C THR A 164 -17.82 -19.68 8.30
N ASP A 165 -18.27 -20.07 7.09
CA ASP A 165 -19.36 -19.44 6.35
C ASP A 165 -20.64 -20.30 6.34
N GLU A 166 -20.73 -21.23 7.26
CA GLU A 166 -21.88 -22.12 7.35
C GLU A 166 -23.17 -21.38 7.73
N SER A 167 -24.26 -21.72 7.05
CA SER A 167 -25.59 -21.38 7.53
C SER A 167 -25.86 -22.06 8.87
N PHE A 168 -26.82 -21.55 9.64
CA PHE A 168 -27.21 -22.15 10.93
C PHE A 168 -27.54 -23.65 10.81
N SER A 169 -28.18 -24.05 9.72
CA SER A 169 -28.51 -25.46 9.46
C SER A 169 -27.29 -26.35 9.20
N GLU A 170 -26.30 -25.84 8.50
CA GLU A 170 -25.04 -26.52 8.22
C GLU A 170 -24.20 -26.66 9.48
N SER A 171 -24.12 -25.62 10.28
CA SER A 171 -23.43 -25.63 11.58
C SER A 171 -24.04 -26.66 12.53
N VAL A 172 -25.38 -26.77 12.60
CA VAL A 172 -26.04 -27.82 13.39
C VAL A 172 -25.74 -29.21 12.83
N ARG A 173 -25.79 -29.39 11.49
CA ARG A 173 -25.46 -30.66 10.84
C ARG A 173 -24.03 -31.08 11.17
N ARG A 174 -23.07 -30.22 10.97
CA ARG A 174 -21.65 -30.47 11.30
C ARG A 174 -21.49 -30.80 12.77
N LYS A 175 -22.11 -30.05 13.68
CA LYS A 175 -21.98 -30.31 15.13
C LYS A 175 -22.51 -31.69 15.54
N ILE A 176 -23.57 -32.18 14.90
CA ILE A 176 -24.08 -33.54 15.11
C ILE A 176 -23.07 -34.56 14.58
N GLN A 177 -22.46 -34.34 13.42
CA GLN A 177 -21.42 -35.19 12.87
C GLN A 177 -20.15 -35.22 13.74
N GLU A 178 -19.70 -34.05 14.24
CA GLU A 178 -18.59 -33.96 15.22
C GLU A 178 -18.85 -34.81 16.45
N TRP A 179 -20.07 -34.75 17.01
CA TRP A 179 -20.43 -35.55 18.17
C TRP A 179 -20.37 -37.05 17.88
N TYR A 180 -20.92 -37.45 16.73
CA TYR A 180 -20.91 -38.87 16.32
C TYR A 180 -19.47 -39.37 16.11
N LEU A 181 -18.68 -38.63 15.34
CA LEU A 181 -17.29 -39.00 15.04
C LEU A 181 -16.40 -39.00 16.29
N ALA A 182 -16.61 -38.06 17.24
CA ALA A 182 -15.87 -38.03 18.50
C ALA A 182 -16.13 -39.29 19.35
N VAL A 183 -17.37 -39.76 19.39
CA VAL A 183 -17.72 -41.00 20.12
C VAL A 183 -17.12 -42.25 19.39
N GLU A 184 -17.11 -42.25 18.06
CA GLU A 184 -16.53 -43.37 17.28
C GLU A 184 -15.01 -43.37 17.40
N LEU A 185 -14.34 -42.18 17.32
CA LEU A 185 -12.88 -42.08 17.46
C LEU A 185 -12.39 -42.62 18.82
N GLU A 186 -13.07 -42.29 19.89
CA GLU A 186 -12.70 -42.76 21.25
C GLU A 186 -12.93 -44.26 21.48
N LYS A 187 -13.62 -44.96 20.56
CA LYS A 187 -13.67 -46.42 20.59
C LYS A 187 -12.40 -47.08 20.02
N THR A 188 -11.67 -46.37 19.17
CA THR A 188 -10.52 -46.89 18.43
C THR A 188 -9.19 -46.28 18.88
N MET A 189 -9.20 -45.09 19.50
CA MET A 189 -8.02 -44.36 19.92
C MET A 189 -8.07 -44.05 21.42
N SER A 190 -6.95 -44.19 22.12
CA SER A 190 -6.88 -43.92 23.56
C SER A 190 -6.95 -42.39 23.82
N LYS A 191 -7.36 -42.01 25.04
CA LYS A 191 -7.35 -40.61 25.50
C LYS A 191 -5.96 -39.97 25.37
N ASP A 192 -4.93 -40.71 25.71
CA ASP A 192 -3.55 -40.24 25.63
C ASP A 192 -3.11 -40.02 24.18
N ASP A 193 -3.51 -40.87 23.24
CA ASP A 193 -3.23 -40.71 21.81
C ASP A 193 -4.02 -39.53 21.22
N ILE A 194 -5.27 -39.36 21.63
CA ILE A 194 -6.11 -38.20 21.24
C ILE A 194 -5.45 -36.91 21.70
N LEU A 195 -5.03 -36.84 22.97
CA LEU A 195 -4.38 -35.64 23.52
C LEU A 195 -3.03 -35.39 22.84
N LEU A 196 -2.25 -36.41 22.57
CA LEU A 196 -0.99 -36.31 21.85
C LEU A 196 -1.17 -35.77 20.44
N ASN A 197 -2.14 -36.33 19.66
CA ASN A 197 -2.44 -35.84 18.32
C ASN A 197 -2.94 -34.39 18.36
N TYR A 198 -3.77 -34.04 19.32
CA TYR A 198 -4.21 -32.66 19.53
C TYR A 198 -3.00 -31.72 19.77
N MET A 199 -2.11 -32.05 20.70
CA MET A 199 -0.94 -31.26 21.04
C MET A 199 0.09 -31.17 19.91
N ASN A 200 0.15 -32.17 19.03
CA ASN A 200 1.02 -32.17 17.85
C ASN A 200 0.44 -31.41 16.65
N THR A 201 -0.86 -31.08 16.64
CA THR A 201 -1.54 -30.51 15.44
C THR A 201 -2.12 -29.13 15.65
N ILE A 202 -2.29 -28.71 16.90
CA ILE A 202 -2.93 -27.43 17.20
C ILE A 202 -2.05 -26.25 16.76
N ASN A 203 -2.70 -25.23 16.15
CA ASN A 203 -2.05 -23.96 15.84
C ASN A 203 -1.86 -23.15 17.12
N LEU A 204 -0.62 -22.71 17.36
CA LEU A 204 -0.21 -21.96 18.54
C LEU A 204 0.41 -20.59 18.17
N GLY A 205 -0.01 -20.02 17.04
CA GLY A 205 0.45 -18.70 16.54
C GLY A 205 1.83 -18.76 15.88
N HIS A 206 2.26 -17.66 15.25
CA HIS A 206 3.55 -17.52 14.57
C HIS A 206 3.95 -18.73 13.71
N SER A 207 2.99 -19.26 12.95
CA SER A 207 3.21 -20.45 12.07
C SER A 207 3.65 -21.71 12.83
N THR A 208 3.43 -21.81 14.13
CA THR A 208 3.79 -22.99 14.92
C THR A 208 2.62 -23.95 15.01
N LEU A 209 2.80 -25.16 14.45
CA LEU A 209 1.90 -26.28 14.62
C LEU A 209 2.47 -27.26 15.64
N GLY A 210 1.77 -27.42 16.76
CA GLY A 210 2.15 -28.32 17.85
C GLY A 210 3.06 -27.71 18.92
N VAL A 211 3.10 -28.38 20.06
CA VAL A 211 3.70 -27.86 21.31
C VAL A 211 5.23 -27.76 21.30
N GLU A 212 5.93 -28.62 20.56
CA GLU A 212 7.41 -28.54 20.48
C GLU A 212 7.83 -27.31 19.67
N ALA A 213 7.18 -27.08 18.54
CA ALA A 213 7.41 -25.90 17.72
C ALA A 213 7.13 -24.61 18.51
N ALA A 214 5.99 -24.56 19.22
CA ALA A 214 5.65 -23.43 20.06
C ALA A 214 6.65 -23.22 21.21
N SER A 215 7.10 -24.29 21.85
CA SER A 215 8.12 -24.23 22.92
C SER A 215 9.43 -23.63 22.42
N ARG A 216 9.89 -24.08 21.25
CA ARG A 216 11.10 -23.53 20.63
C ARG A 216 10.92 -22.09 20.17
N ARG A 217 9.77 -21.78 19.58
CA ARG A 217 9.47 -20.43 19.08
C ARG A 217 9.42 -19.40 20.21
N TYR A 218 8.69 -19.70 21.27
CA TYR A 218 8.46 -18.74 22.34
C TYR A 218 9.53 -18.76 23.44
N PHE A 219 10.14 -19.92 23.71
CA PHE A 219 11.05 -20.09 24.85
C PHE A 219 12.44 -20.64 24.44
N GLY A 220 12.72 -20.90 23.15
CA GLY A 220 14.03 -21.35 22.64
C GLY A 220 14.49 -22.70 23.15
N LYS A 221 13.56 -23.55 23.64
CA LYS A 221 13.91 -24.84 24.26
C LYS A 221 12.90 -25.93 23.92
N SER A 222 13.30 -27.19 24.07
CA SER A 222 12.38 -28.32 23.89
C SER A 222 11.24 -28.27 24.90
N VAL A 223 10.04 -28.68 24.45
CA VAL A 223 8.84 -28.78 25.26
C VAL A 223 9.07 -29.52 26.59
N SER A 224 9.96 -30.51 26.60
CA SER A 224 10.31 -31.31 27.79
C SER A 224 10.97 -30.47 28.92
N LYS A 225 11.42 -29.26 28.62
CA LYS A 225 12.09 -28.35 29.58
C LYS A 225 11.20 -27.18 30.00
N LEU A 226 9.94 -27.15 29.59
CA LEU A 226 9.00 -26.10 30.01
C LEU A 226 8.67 -26.25 31.51
N ASN A 227 8.61 -25.13 32.21
CA ASN A 227 8.06 -25.04 33.53
C ASN A 227 6.55 -24.75 33.52
N LEU A 228 5.88 -24.83 34.65
CA LEU A 228 4.44 -24.65 34.81
C LEU A 228 3.97 -23.29 34.23
N SER A 229 4.74 -22.23 34.46
CA SER A 229 4.41 -20.87 33.98
C SER A 229 4.37 -20.80 32.47
N GLU A 230 5.37 -21.38 31.81
CA GLU A 230 5.51 -21.43 30.35
C GLU A 230 4.48 -22.38 29.71
N CYS A 231 4.16 -23.49 30.38
CA CYS A 231 3.08 -24.37 29.96
C CYS A 231 1.73 -23.65 29.92
N ALA A 232 1.46 -22.80 30.91
CA ALA A 232 0.22 -22.03 30.97
C ALA A 232 0.15 -20.92 29.90
N VAL A 233 1.30 -20.33 29.50
CA VAL A 233 1.38 -19.40 28.36
C VAL A 233 0.97 -20.11 27.07
N ILE A 234 1.60 -21.25 26.77
CA ILE A 234 1.34 -22.01 25.54
C ILE A 234 -0.13 -22.48 25.50
N ALA A 235 -0.64 -23.06 26.59
CA ALA A 235 -2.03 -23.49 26.64
C ALA A 235 -3.02 -22.30 26.51
N GLY A 236 -2.61 -21.10 26.89
CA GLY A 236 -3.43 -19.89 26.75
C GLY A 236 -3.64 -19.43 25.31
N ILE A 237 -2.85 -19.89 24.34
CA ILE A 237 -2.93 -19.46 22.94
C ILE A 237 -4.12 -20.11 22.20
N THR A 238 -4.51 -21.30 22.57
CA THR A 238 -5.36 -22.23 21.81
C THR A 238 -6.68 -21.69 21.27
N GLN A 239 -7.40 -20.87 22.01
CA GLN A 239 -8.75 -20.42 21.66
C GLN A 239 -8.76 -19.48 20.45
N ASN A 240 -7.77 -18.59 20.38
CA ASN A 240 -7.60 -17.64 19.29
C ASN A 240 -6.10 -17.27 19.20
N PRO A 241 -5.33 -17.99 18.37
CA PRO A 241 -3.89 -17.84 18.29
C PRO A 241 -3.42 -16.41 17.97
N SER A 242 -4.15 -15.70 17.12
CA SER A 242 -3.81 -14.32 16.74
C SER A 242 -4.13 -13.31 17.84
N TYR A 243 -5.20 -13.53 18.64
CA TYR A 243 -5.60 -12.63 19.72
C TYR A 243 -4.83 -12.84 21.02
N TYR A 244 -4.48 -14.12 21.32
CA TYR A 244 -3.71 -14.49 22.51
C TYR A 244 -2.22 -14.69 22.23
N ASP A 245 -1.71 -14.09 21.17
CA ASP A 245 -0.30 -14.14 20.82
C ASP A 245 0.56 -13.52 21.93
N PRO A 246 1.50 -14.25 22.55
CA PRO A 246 2.27 -13.75 23.66
C PRO A 246 3.36 -12.74 23.28
N ILE A 247 3.69 -12.62 21.99
CA ILE A 247 4.65 -11.65 21.47
C ILE A 247 3.95 -10.34 21.10
N ILE A 248 2.84 -10.43 20.35
CA ILE A 248 2.13 -9.26 19.82
C ILE A 248 1.18 -8.68 20.88
N TYR A 249 0.49 -9.56 21.62
CA TYR A 249 -0.52 -9.17 22.63
C TYR A 249 -0.25 -9.83 23.99
N PRO A 250 0.89 -9.51 24.63
CA PRO A 250 1.30 -10.17 25.90
C PRO A 250 0.26 -10.00 27.02
N GLU A 251 -0.44 -8.89 27.12
CA GLU A 251 -1.44 -8.66 28.15
C GLU A 251 -2.69 -9.54 27.93
N HIS A 252 -3.14 -9.77 26.71
CA HIS A 252 -4.24 -10.70 26.44
C HIS A 252 -3.86 -12.13 26.81
N ASN A 253 -2.65 -12.57 26.45
CA ASN A 253 -2.17 -13.88 26.83
C ASN A 253 -2.01 -14.00 28.34
N LYS A 254 -1.55 -12.96 29.05
CA LYS A 254 -1.40 -12.92 30.52
C LYS A 254 -2.74 -13.11 31.23
N GLU A 255 -3.80 -12.48 30.77
CA GLU A 255 -5.16 -12.70 31.29
C GLU A 255 -5.58 -14.16 31.07
N ARG A 256 -5.35 -14.70 29.88
CA ARG A 256 -5.70 -16.09 29.54
C ARG A 256 -4.86 -17.09 30.32
N ARG A 257 -3.54 -16.85 30.49
CA ARG A 257 -2.64 -17.65 31.33
C ARG A 257 -3.16 -17.71 32.78
N ALA A 258 -3.59 -16.58 33.32
CA ALA A 258 -4.16 -16.55 34.67
C ALA A 258 -5.43 -17.42 34.79
N GLN A 259 -6.25 -17.47 33.73
CA GLN A 259 -7.43 -18.35 33.67
C GLN A 259 -7.02 -19.84 33.59
N VAL A 260 -5.98 -20.19 32.80
CA VAL A 260 -5.43 -21.55 32.71
C VAL A 260 -4.98 -22.00 34.09
N LEU A 261 -4.14 -21.24 34.77
CA LEU A 261 -3.61 -21.53 36.10
C LEU A 261 -4.72 -21.65 37.15
N LYS A 262 -5.73 -20.77 37.11
CA LYS A 262 -6.90 -20.85 37.97
C LYS A 262 -7.67 -22.15 37.74
N ASN A 263 -7.91 -22.54 36.50
CA ASN A 263 -8.59 -23.80 36.20
C ASN A 263 -7.78 -25.02 36.68
N MET A 264 -6.45 -25.02 36.47
CA MET A 264 -5.58 -26.06 36.98
C MET A 264 -5.66 -26.22 38.49
N ARG A 265 -5.66 -25.12 39.25
CA ARG A 265 -5.83 -25.12 40.69
C ARG A 265 -7.21 -25.63 41.10
N ASP A 266 -8.28 -25.09 40.48
CA ASP A 266 -9.66 -25.42 40.84
C ASP A 266 -9.99 -26.88 40.55
N GLN A 267 -9.29 -27.51 39.56
CA GLN A 267 -9.38 -28.92 39.20
C GLN A 267 -8.41 -29.80 40.00
N GLY A 268 -7.54 -29.22 40.85
CA GLY A 268 -6.62 -29.96 41.72
C GLY A 268 -5.34 -30.46 41.03
N TRP A 269 -4.99 -29.95 39.84
CA TRP A 269 -3.74 -30.28 39.14
C TRP A 269 -2.53 -29.60 39.77
N ILE A 270 -2.72 -28.39 40.34
CA ILE A 270 -1.69 -27.65 41.05
C ILE A 270 -2.25 -27.20 42.44
N SER A 271 -1.36 -27.02 43.40
CA SER A 271 -1.68 -26.52 44.72
C SER A 271 -1.92 -25.00 44.73
N GLN A 272 -2.51 -24.46 45.79
CA GLN A 272 -2.67 -23.01 45.98
C GLN A 272 -1.31 -22.30 46.03
N ASP A 273 -0.31 -22.88 46.66
CA ASP A 273 1.03 -22.30 46.76
C ASP A 273 1.75 -22.23 45.39
N GLU A 274 1.61 -23.28 44.57
CA GLU A 274 2.12 -23.26 43.20
C GLU A 274 1.42 -22.21 42.36
N TYR A 275 0.09 -22.12 42.44
CA TYR A 275 -0.69 -21.09 41.76
C TYR A 275 -0.22 -19.69 42.12
N ASP A 276 -0.09 -19.38 43.43
CA ASP A 276 0.30 -18.04 43.88
C ASP A 276 1.73 -17.68 43.48
N ASN A 277 2.67 -18.67 43.52
CA ASN A 277 4.05 -18.47 43.08
C ASN A 277 4.16 -18.23 41.58
N VAL A 278 3.44 -19.02 40.77
CA VAL A 278 3.52 -18.94 39.31
C VAL A 278 2.86 -17.66 38.78
N LEU A 279 1.82 -17.13 39.46
CA LEU A 279 1.23 -15.83 39.10
C LEU A 279 2.21 -14.66 39.24
N GLN A 280 3.20 -14.77 40.13
CA GLN A 280 4.23 -13.74 40.33
C GLN A 280 5.41 -13.90 39.36
N ASP A 281 5.47 -15.01 38.61
CA ASP A 281 6.55 -15.25 37.65
C ASP A 281 6.43 -14.38 36.44
N ASP A 282 7.49 -13.61 36.13
CA ASP A 282 7.59 -12.77 34.95
C ASP A 282 7.99 -13.60 33.73
N VAL A 283 7.08 -14.48 33.29
CA VAL A 283 7.31 -15.38 32.15
C VAL A 283 7.45 -14.66 30.82
N TYR A 284 6.85 -13.48 30.67
CA TYR A 284 6.85 -12.73 29.42
C TYR A 284 8.23 -12.12 29.11
N SER A 285 9.06 -11.88 30.13
CA SER A 285 10.44 -11.50 29.94
C SER A 285 11.33 -12.59 29.29
N ARG A 286 10.86 -13.85 29.32
CA ARG A 286 11.58 -14.99 28.73
C ARG A 286 11.11 -15.32 27.31
N ILE A 287 10.08 -14.65 26.80
CA ILE A 287 9.56 -14.91 25.47
C ILE A 287 10.53 -14.36 24.42
N GLN A 288 10.94 -15.22 23.49
CA GLN A 288 11.80 -14.84 22.40
C GLN A 288 11.00 -14.10 21.31
N VAL A 289 11.29 -12.82 21.12
CA VAL A 289 10.68 -12.01 20.06
C VAL A 289 11.16 -12.46 18.70
N VAL A 290 12.34 -13.06 18.59
CA VAL A 290 12.97 -13.50 17.33
C VAL A 290 12.97 -15.01 17.20
N ASP A 291 12.70 -15.52 16.00
CA ASP A 291 12.75 -16.95 15.71
C ASP A 291 14.21 -17.41 15.49
N ASN A 292 14.69 -18.31 16.34
CA ASN A 292 16.04 -18.86 16.29
C ASN A 292 16.11 -20.21 15.52
N ASN A 293 15.00 -20.67 14.93
CA ASN A 293 14.95 -21.94 14.22
C ASN A 293 15.45 -21.77 12.77
N THR A 294 16.76 -21.70 12.58
CA THR A 294 17.38 -21.89 11.26
C THR A 294 17.44 -23.40 10.96
N ASN A 295 16.48 -23.91 10.23
CA ASN A 295 16.62 -25.21 9.58
C ASN A 295 17.42 -25.02 8.27
N ASP A 296 18.30 -25.99 7.93
CA ASP A 296 19.13 -26.07 6.71
C ASP A 296 18.30 -26.23 5.40
N ASN A 297 17.04 -25.84 5.38
CA ASN A 297 16.19 -25.83 4.17
C ASN A 297 16.47 -24.57 3.34
N ALA A 298 16.31 -24.67 2.04
CA ALA A 298 16.44 -23.53 1.14
C ALA A 298 15.58 -22.36 1.61
N VAL A 299 16.20 -21.18 1.73
CA VAL A 299 15.50 -19.96 2.15
C VAL A 299 14.56 -19.52 1.02
N ASN A 300 13.28 -19.40 1.32
CA ASN A 300 12.27 -18.89 0.38
C ASN A 300 12.58 -17.43 -0.04
N SER A 301 12.27 -17.08 -1.27
CA SER A 301 12.32 -15.69 -1.72
C SER A 301 11.29 -14.82 -0.98
N TYR A 302 11.44 -13.50 -1.05
CA TYR A 302 10.42 -12.57 -0.56
C TYR A 302 9.08 -12.76 -1.24
N PHE A 303 9.09 -13.11 -2.53
CA PHE A 303 7.89 -13.41 -3.29
C PHE A 303 7.16 -14.64 -2.73
N VAL A 304 7.88 -15.74 -2.47
CA VAL A 304 7.28 -16.97 -1.94
C VAL A 304 6.72 -16.76 -0.53
N ASP A 305 7.41 -16.00 0.33
CA ASP A 305 6.88 -15.69 1.66
C ASP A 305 5.57 -14.89 1.57
N ALA A 306 5.52 -13.82 0.76
CA ALA A 306 4.31 -13.02 0.55
C ALA A 306 3.18 -13.83 -0.08
N LEU A 307 3.48 -14.67 -1.08
CA LEU A 307 2.53 -15.59 -1.71
C LEU A 307 1.90 -16.55 -0.70
N THR A 308 2.71 -17.08 0.24
CA THR A 308 2.20 -17.96 1.30
C THR A 308 1.22 -17.24 2.22
N ASP A 309 1.50 -15.99 2.57
CA ASP A 309 0.62 -15.20 3.43
C ASP A 309 -0.68 -14.80 2.70
N GLU A 310 -0.61 -14.49 1.40
CA GLU A 310 -1.80 -14.24 0.57
C GLU A 310 -2.69 -15.49 0.48
N ILE A 311 -2.12 -16.67 0.19
CA ILE A 311 -2.88 -17.93 0.11
C ILE A 311 -3.56 -18.25 1.44
N LEU A 312 -2.86 -18.07 2.57
CA LEU A 312 -3.46 -18.26 3.89
C LEU A 312 -4.66 -17.33 4.10
N ALA A 313 -4.53 -16.05 3.75
CA ALA A 313 -5.61 -15.07 3.84
C ALA A 313 -6.80 -15.45 2.95
N ASP A 314 -6.55 -15.86 1.71
CA ASP A 314 -7.61 -16.23 0.76
C ASP A 314 -8.29 -17.55 1.12
N LEU A 315 -7.56 -18.54 1.68
CA LEU A 315 -8.15 -19.74 2.27
C LEU A 315 -9.07 -19.38 3.44
N MET A 316 -8.65 -18.45 4.31
CA MET A 316 -9.50 -17.99 5.42
C MET A 316 -10.73 -17.24 4.92
N LYS A 317 -10.61 -16.39 3.89
CA LYS A 317 -11.77 -15.75 3.22
C LYS A 317 -12.75 -16.79 2.64
N LYS A 318 -12.23 -17.93 2.15
CA LYS A 318 -13.03 -19.05 1.62
C LYS A 318 -13.66 -19.93 2.71
N GLY A 319 -13.41 -19.62 3.99
CA GLY A 319 -14.05 -20.28 5.13
C GLY A 319 -13.22 -21.34 5.84
N TYR A 320 -11.93 -21.49 5.51
CA TYR A 320 -11.03 -22.33 6.30
C TYR A 320 -10.66 -21.62 7.61
N SER A 321 -10.57 -22.37 8.72
CA SER A 321 -9.93 -21.81 9.92
C SER A 321 -8.45 -21.61 9.69
N GLU A 322 -7.82 -20.72 10.46
CA GLU A 322 -6.37 -20.49 10.41
C GLU A 322 -5.59 -21.83 10.48
N THR A 323 -5.93 -22.71 11.44
CA THR A 323 -5.29 -24.03 11.57
C THR A 323 -5.48 -24.91 10.33
N GLN A 324 -6.66 -24.88 9.71
CA GLN A 324 -6.93 -25.66 8.49
C GLN A 324 -6.18 -25.09 7.30
N ALA A 325 -6.14 -23.77 7.14
CA ALA A 325 -5.39 -23.10 6.09
C ALA A 325 -3.90 -23.43 6.17
N TYR A 326 -3.31 -23.36 7.38
CA TYR A 326 -1.93 -23.78 7.62
C TYR A 326 -1.69 -25.25 7.33
N THR A 327 -2.57 -26.15 7.80
CA THR A 327 -2.44 -27.58 7.56
C THR A 327 -2.54 -27.88 6.06
N LEU A 328 -3.47 -27.26 5.36
CA LEU A 328 -3.66 -27.43 3.92
C LEU A 328 -2.44 -26.93 3.15
N LEU A 329 -1.92 -25.75 3.50
CA LEU A 329 -0.78 -25.14 2.83
C LEU A 329 0.51 -25.97 3.01
N TYR A 330 0.81 -26.45 4.21
CA TYR A 330 2.10 -27.10 4.50
C TYR A 330 2.07 -28.63 4.47
N SER A 331 0.88 -29.23 4.51
CA SER A 331 0.72 -30.69 4.59
C SER A 331 -0.34 -31.25 3.64
N GLY A 332 -1.08 -30.38 2.94
CA GLY A 332 -2.16 -30.78 2.04
C GLY A 332 -1.72 -31.16 0.62
N GLY A 333 -0.44 -31.02 0.29
CA GLY A 333 0.05 -31.38 -1.05
C GLY A 333 -0.46 -30.48 -2.15
N LEU A 334 -0.51 -29.16 -1.90
CA LEU A 334 -0.98 -28.22 -2.89
C LEU A 334 0.02 -28.02 -4.03
N ASN A 335 -0.50 -27.74 -5.22
CA ASN A 335 0.27 -27.17 -6.32
C ASN A 335 -0.16 -25.72 -6.50
N ILE A 336 0.75 -24.80 -6.23
CA ILE A 336 0.55 -23.35 -6.27
C ILE A 336 1.19 -22.83 -7.55
N TYR A 337 0.38 -22.30 -8.46
CA TYR A 337 0.83 -21.68 -9.70
C TYR A 337 0.92 -20.18 -9.47
N SER A 338 2.13 -19.71 -9.20
CA SER A 338 2.37 -18.29 -8.92
C SER A 338 2.42 -17.46 -10.20
N THR A 339 2.27 -16.16 -10.03
CA THR A 339 2.41 -15.17 -11.10
C THR A 339 3.85 -14.73 -11.31
N GLN A 340 4.80 -15.22 -10.49
CA GLN A 340 6.20 -14.81 -10.54
C GLN A 340 6.80 -15.06 -11.92
N ASP A 341 7.31 -14.01 -12.54
CA ASP A 341 8.14 -14.12 -13.74
C ASP A 341 9.61 -14.28 -13.32
N PRO A 342 10.26 -15.42 -13.60
CA PRO A 342 11.62 -15.71 -13.13
C PRO A 342 12.67 -14.79 -13.75
N GLU A 343 12.47 -14.30 -14.98
CA GLU A 343 13.40 -13.40 -15.66
C GLU A 343 13.30 -12.00 -15.05
N ILE A 344 12.08 -11.47 -14.87
CA ILE A 344 11.83 -10.18 -14.24
C ILE A 344 12.32 -10.19 -12.78
N GLN A 345 12.02 -11.27 -12.02
CA GLN A 345 12.51 -11.39 -10.64
C GLN A 345 14.03 -11.38 -10.57
N SER A 346 14.72 -12.08 -11.50
CA SER A 346 16.19 -12.10 -11.56
C SER A 346 16.76 -10.71 -11.83
N ILE A 347 16.12 -9.92 -12.71
CA ILE A 347 16.51 -8.53 -13.00
C ILE A 347 16.32 -7.65 -11.75
N VAL A 348 15.21 -7.80 -11.05
CA VAL A 348 14.94 -7.07 -9.81
C VAL A 348 16.00 -7.36 -8.76
N ASP A 349 16.31 -8.64 -8.53
CA ASP A 349 17.30 -9.08 -7.54
C ASP A 349 18.70 -8.59 -7.90
N GLU A 350 19.11 -8.63 -9.17
CA GLU A 350 20.38 -8.10 -9.65
C GLU A 350 20.49 -6.60 -9.38
N VAL A 351 19.49 -5.81 -9.83
CA VAL A 351 19.56 -4.33 -9.74
C VAL A 351 19.48 -3.85 -8.29
N VAL A 352 18.63 -4.47 -7.46
CA VAL A 352 18.52 -4.09 -6.04
C VAL A 352 19.78 -4.38 -5.27
N ASN A 353 20.53 -5.44 -5.63
CA ASN A 353 21.75 -5.83 -4.91
C ASN A 353 23.04 -5.28 -5.55
N ASP A 354 22.95 -4.54 -6.65
CA ASP A 354 24.13 -3.90 -7.24
C ASP A 354 24.58 -2.70 -6.40
N GLU A 355 25.75 -2.82 -5.76
CA GLU A 355 26.38 -1.79 -4.93
C GLU A 355 26.57 -0.45 -5.65
N ALA A 356 26.69 -0.45 -6.98
CA ALA A 356 26.84 0.76 -7.78
C ALA A 356 25.61 1.69 -7.73
N ASN A 357 24.45 1.16 -7.36
CA ASN A 357 23.21 1.92 -7.23
C ASN A 357 23.12 2.70 -5.90
N TYR A 358 24.09 2.54 -4.99
CA TYR A 358 24.13 3.16 -3.66
C TYR A 358 25.28 4.15 -3.55
N PRO A 359 25.05 5.44 -3.81
CA PRO A 359 26.11 6.43 -4.06
C PRO A 359 27.02 6.71 -2.87
N ASN A 360 26.55 6.52 -1.64
CA ASN A 360 27.35 6.72 -0.43
C ASN A 360 27.94 5.39 0.14
N GLY A 361 27.83 4.29 -0.65
CA GLY A 361 28.21 2.95 -0.22
C GLY A 361 27.20 2.33 0.73
N THR A 362 27.58 1.20 1.32
CA THR A 362 26.73 0.46 2.26
C THR A 362 27.07 0.84 3.68
N ARG A 363 26.07 1.20 4.46
CA ARG A 363 26.11 1.26 5.91
C ARG A 363 25.51 -0.01 6.49
N TRP A 364 25.70 -0.24 7.77
CA TRP A 364 25.29 -1.48 8.42
C TRP A 364 24.50 -1.16 9.67
N TYR A 365 23.23 -1.60 9.70
CA TYR A 365 22.34 -1.48 10.87
C TYR A 365 22.46 -2.73 11.72
N LEU A 366 22.77 -2.56 12.99
CA LEU A 366 22.90 -3.63 13.98
C LEU A 366 21.61 -3.75 14.78
N GLN A 367 20.97 -4.91 14.71
CA GLN A 367 19.96 -5.36 15.66
C GLN A 367 20.58 -6.43 16.55
N TYR A 368 20.47 -6.26 17.85
CA TYR A 368 21.09 -7.17 18.82
C TYR A 368 20.11 -7.53 19.92
N GLN A 369 20.05 -8.81 20.24
CA GLN A 369 19.24 -9.37 21.30
C GLN A 369 20.08 -10.35 22.12
N LEU A 370 20.02 -10.22 23.44
CA LEU A 370 20.79 -11.03 24.37
C LEU A 370 19.94 -11.42 25.57
N THR A 371 19.93 -12.70 25.92
CA THR A 371 19.29 -13.22 27.11
C THR A 371 20.35 -13.70 28.08
N VAL A 372 20.38 -13.10 29.27
CA VAL A 372 21.39 -13.40 30.32
C VAL A 372 20.70 -13.87 31.56
N GLN A 373 21.21 -14.97 32.14
CA GLN A 373 20.86 -15.41 33.49
C GLN A 373 21.95 -14.97 34.47
N SER A 374 21.60 -14.07 35.38
CA SER A 374 22.47 -13.61 36.44
C SER A 374 22.78 -14.73 37.43
N SER A 375 23.85 -14.57 38.21
CA SER A 375 24.32 -15.55 39.20
C SER A 375 23.28 -15.84 40.32
N ASP A 376 22.29 -14.98 40.52
CA ASP A 376 21.16 -15.16 41.43
C ASP A 376 19.96 -15.91 40.80
N GLY A 377 20.07 -16.29 39.53
CA GLY A 377 19.05 -16.99 38.76
C GLY A 377 18.07 -16.09 38.00
N THR A 378 18.18 -14.76 38.13
CA THR A 378 17.33 -13.79 37.41
C THR A 378 17.67 -13.85 35.92
N VAL A 379 16.65 -13.92 35.05
CA VAL A 379 16.80 -13.89 33.59
C VAL A 379 16.40 -12.53 33.07
N THR A 380 17.29 -11.89 32.32
CA THR A 380 17.07 -10.57 31.69
C THR A 380 17.25 -10.68 30.19
N ASN A 381 16.28 -10.12 29.46
CA ASN A 381 16.37 -9.95 27.99
C ASN A 381 16.80 -8.51 27.69
N TYR A 382 17.82 -8.36 26.90
CA TYR A 382 18.32 -7.10 26.39
C TYR A 382 17.92 -6.97 24.93
N SER A 383 17.22 -5.89 24.58
CA SER A 383 16.78 -5.60 23.23
C SER A 383 17.69 -4.60 22.52
N THR A 384 17.50 -4.46 21.21
CA THR A 384 18.18 -3.45 20.38
C THR A 384 17.98 -2.03 20.92
N GLU A 385 16.76 -1.69 21.36
CA GLU A 385 16.42 -0.36 21.90
C GLU A 385 17.10 -0.11 23.27
N MET A 386 17.26 -1.16 24.06
CA MET A 386 18.01 -1.06 25.32
C MET A 386 19.51 -0.80 25.06
N MET A 387 20.06 -1.47 24.06
CA MET A 387 21.45 -1.23 23.62
C MET A 387 21.63 0.22 23.13
N GLU A 388 20.75 0.70 22.27
CA GLU A 388 20.79 2.08 21.79
C GLU A 388 20.66 3.09 22.93
N SER A 389 19.69 2.86 23.84
CA SER A 389 19.50 3.68 25.03
C SER A 389 20.75 3.71 25.93
N HIS A 390 21.45 2.59 26.07
CA HIS A 390 22.71 2.52 26.84
C HIS A 390 23.77 3.46 26.28
N PHE A 391 24.02 3.41 24.97
CA PHE A 391 25.05 4.28 24.34
C PHE A 391 24.61 5.75 24.24
N ARG A 392 23.29 6.01 24.12
CA ARG A 392 22.75 7.39 24.14
C ARG A 392 22.94 8.11 25.47
N GLN A 393 23.17 7.40 26.57
CA GLN A 393 23.53 8.04 27.85
C GLN A 393 24.86 8.79 27.78
N SER A 394 25.81 8.31 26.99
CA SER A 394 27.11 8.94 26.78
C SER A 394 27.17 9.80 25.51
N ASN A 395 26.42 9.43 24.45
CA ASN A 395 26.34 10.15 23.20
C ASN A 395 24.87 10.27 22.76
N PRO A 396 24.19 11.40 23.01
CA PRO A 396 22.76 11.57 22.67
C PRO A 396 22.40 11.36 21.19
N TYR A 397 23.39 11.45 20.28
CA TYR A 397 23.24 11.28 18.85
C TYR A 397 23.67 9.89 18.37
N PHE A 398 23.88 8.95 19.28
CA PHE A 398 24.24 7.58 18.93
C PHE A 398 23.13 6.91 18.13
N THR A 399 23.51 6.20 17.07
CA THR A 399 22.65 5.35 16.25
C THR A 399 23.32 3.98 16.07
N LEU A 400 22.53 2.96 15.80
CA LEU A 400 23.01 1.60 15.52
C LEU A 400 23.40 1.39 14.05
N ILE A 401 23.71 2.47 13.32
CA ILE A 401 24.15 2.48 11.92
C ILE A 401 25.64 2.73 11.85
N PHE A 402 26.38 1.77 11.28
CA PHE A 402 27.85 1.75 11.23
C PHE A 402 28.36 1.79 9.78
N ASN A 403 29.61 2.26 9.59
CA ASN A 403 30.24 2.29 8.28
C ASN A 403 30.77 0.89 7.85
N THR A 404 31.12 0.03 8.82
CA THR A 404 31.61 -1.34 8.58
C THR A 404 30.90 -2.33 9.47
N LYS A 405 30.87 -3.61 9.06
CA LYS A 405 30.34 -4.70 9.90
C LYS A 405 31.21 -4.93 11.14
N GLU A 406 32.49 -4.66 11.01
CA GLU A 406 33.46 -4.77 12.08
C GLU A 406 33.18 -3.78 13.21
N ASP A 407 32.84 -2.52 12.86
CA ASP A 407 32.43 -1.51 13.84
C ASP A 407 31.13 -1.90 14.56
N ALA A 408 30.15 -2.45 13.82
CA ALA A 408 28.91 -2.96 14.40
C ALA A 408 29.18 -4.09 15.40
N LYS A 409 30.04 -5.04 15.02
CA LYS A 409 30.43 -6.15 15.90
C LYS A 409 31.24 -5.67 17.12
N ALA A 410 32.10 -4.69 16.98
CA ALA A 410 32.83 -4.10 18.11
C ALA A 410 31.87 -3.45 19.12
N CYS A 411 30.84 -2.75 18.63
CA CYS A 411 29.77 -2.16 19.46
C CYS A 411 28.94 -3.22 20.18
N GLU A 412 28.59 -4.31 19.50
CA GLU A 412 27.92 -5.47 20.09
C GLU A 412 28.70 -6.06 21.26
N GLU A 413 29.97 -6.34 21.05
CA GLU A 413 30.87 -6.87 22.10
C GLU A 413 31.05 -5.90 23.27
N GLU A 414 31.15 -4.60 23.01
CA GLU A 414 31.21 -3.57 24.03
C GLU A 414 29.93 -3.61 24.92
N TYR A 415 28.78 -3.62 24.29
CA TYR A 415 27.49 -3.69 25.01
C TYR A 415 27.36 -4.99 25.82
N LYS A 416 27.67 -6.13 25.20
CA LYS A 416 27.64 -7.44 25.85
C LYS A 416 28.53 -7.44 27.12
N ASN A 417 29.77 -6.91 27.02
CA ASN A 417 30.70 -6.81 28.16
C ASN A 417 30.19 -5.84 29.24
N ALA A 418 29.33 -4.86 28.89
CA ALA A 418 28.73 -3.93 29.84
C ALA A 418 27.58 -4.55 30.63
N VAL A 419 26.80 -5.49 30.03
CA VAL A 419 25.61 -6.05 30.65
C VAL A 419 25.75 -7.47 31.19
N VAL A 420 26.79 -8.21 30.80
CA VAL A 420 27.07 -9.55 31.30
C VAL A 420 28.11 -9.47 32.43
N GLY A 421 27.73 -9.74 33.64
CA GLY A 421 28.56 -9.70 34.84
C GLY A 421 29.38 -10.98 35.07
N PRO A 422 30.35 -10.94 35.97
CA PRO A 422 31.10 -12.12 36.36
C PRO A 422 30.21 -13.19 37.01
N GLY A 423 30.12 -14.38 36.41
CA GLY A 423 29.32 -15.49 36.90
C GLY A 423 27.92 -15.58 36.26
N ASP A 424 27.56 -14.66 35.40
CA ASP A 424 26.34 -14.71 34.60
C ASP A 424 26.50 -15.72 33.45
N THR A 425 25.37 -16.25 33.00
CA THR A 425 25.31 -17.22 31.88
C THR A 425 24.50 -16.63 30.72
N VAL A 426 25.09 -16.56 29.52
CA VAL A 426 24.35 -16.22 28.31
C VAL A 426 23.49 -17.40 27.90
N LEU A 427 22.16 -17.23 27.94
CA LEU A 427 21.18 -18.25 27.56
C LEU A 427 20.84 -18.21 26.07
N GLY A 428 20.93 -17.04 25.47
CA GLY A 428 20.65 -16.83 24.05
C GLY A 428 21.25 -15.52 23.57
N GLU A 429 21.74 -15.54 22.35
CA GLU A 429 22.34 -14.36 21.71
C GLU A 429 22.01 -14.39 20.22
N ARG A 430 21.61 -13.26 19.69
CA ARG A 430 21.36 -13.09 18.26
C ARG A 430 21.72 -11.69 17.84
N ASP A 431 22.44 -11.59 16.75
CA ASP A 431 22.65 -10.37 16.00
C ASP A 431 22.09 -10.49 14.58
N ASN A 432 21.66 -9.35 14.05
CA ASN A 432 21.31 -9.19 12.66
C ASN A 432 21.95 -7.88 12.16
N ILE A 433 22.89 -7.99 11.25
CA ILE A 433 23.58 -6.84 10.65
C ILE A 433 23.12 -6.74 9.20
N THR A 434 22.29 -5.73 8.93
CA THR A 434 21.66 -5.52 7.62
C THR A 434 22.24 -4.34 6.87
N ALA A 435 22.37 -4.49 5.55
CA ALA A 435 22.80 -3.41 4.68
C ALA A 435 21.79 -2.25 4.69
N GLN A 436 22.28 -1.02 4.68
CA GLN A 436 21.48 0.21 4.61
C GLN A 436 22.06 1.16 3.56
N PRO A 437 21.26 2.04 2.92
CA PRO A 437 19.79 2.06 2.99
C PRO A 437 19.16 0.81 2.39
N GLN A 438 17.91 0.54 2.78
CA GLN A 438 17.08 -0.54 2.29
C GLN A 438 16.23 -0.11 1.08
N VAL A 439 15.71 -1.10 0.35
CA VAL A 439 14.85 -0.92 -0.82
C VAL A 439 13.68 -1.90 -0.74
N SER A 440 12.51 -1.47 -1.16
CA SER A 440 11.43 -2.38 -1.56
C SER A 440 10.93 -2.05 -2.96
N LEU A 441 10.51 -3.08 -3.69
CA LEU A 441 10.01 -2.94 -5.05
C LEU A 441 8.88 -3.94 -5.30
N THR A 442 7.82 -3.46 -5.96
CA THR A 442 6.75 -4.29 -6.54
C THR A 442 6.68 -3.98 -8.03
N LEU A 443 6.64 -5.02 -8.86
CA LEU A 443 6.42 -4.93 -10.31
C LEU A 443 5.22 -5.79 -10.69
N GLU A 444 4.26 -5.20 -11.39
CA GLU A 444 2.95 -5.76 -11.70
C GLU A 444 2.59 -5.56 -13.18
N ASP A 445 1.93 -6.54 -13.77
CA ASP A 445 1.19 -6.37 -15.00
C ASP A 445 -0.17 -5.71 -14.68
N GLN A 446 -0.28 -4.42 -14.97
CA GLN A 446 -1.48 -3.63 -14.67
C GLN A 446 -2.74 -4.10 -15.40
N HIS A 447 -2.63 -4.87 -16.48
CA HIS A 447 -3.79 -5.36 -17.25
C HIS A 447 -4.40 -6.62 -16.67
N THR A 448 -3.61 -7.38 -15.90
CA THR A 448 -4.05 -8.61 -15.26
C THR A 448 -4.12 -8.49 -13.74
N GLY A 449 -3.47 -7.49 -13.14
CA GLY A 449 -3.29 -7.37 -11.69
C GLY A 449 -2.35 -8.44 -11.10
N ASN A 450 -1.53 -9.08 -11.94
CA ASN A 450 -0.60 -10.10 -11.49
C ASN A 450 0.73 -9.46 -11.07
N VAL A 451 1.14 -9.72 -9.84
CA VAL A 451 2.46 -9.31 -9.35
C VAL A 451 3.50 -10.26 -9.93
N LEU A 452 4.42 -9.72 -10.73
CA LEU A 452 5.43 -10.51 -11.46
C LEU A 452 6.74 -10.64 -10.68
N ALA A 453 7.09 -9.65 -9.88
CA ALA A 453 8.30 -9.65 -9.07
C ALA A 453 8.16 -8.76 -7.83
N ILE A 454 8.83 -9.16 -6.74
CA ILE A 454 8.92 -8.39 -5.49
C ILE A 454 10.35 -8.43 -4.96
N SER A 455 10.83 -7.28 -4.47
CA SER A 455 11.95 -7.21 -3.56
C SER A 455 11.51 -6.65 -2.21
N GLY A 456 11.68 -7.43 -1.14
CA GLY A 456 11.35 -7.02 0.24
C GLY A 456 12.54 -6.40 1.00
N GLY A 457 13.73 -6.33 0.38
CA GLY A 457 14.91 -5.76 0.98
C GLY A 457 16.19 -5.98 0.19
N ARG A 458 17.20 -5.17 0.48
CA ARG A 458 18.56 -5.27 -0.03
C ARG A 458 19.38 -6.25 0.80
N GLY A 459 20.27 -7.01 0.14
CA GLY A 459 21.14 -7.97 0.75
C GLY A 459 20.63 -9.40 0.71
N GLU A 460 21.46 -10.36 1.16
CA GLU A 460 21.11 -11.76 1.19
C GLU A 460 20.03 -12.06 2.24
N LYS A 461 18.94 -12.67 1.80
CA LYS A 461 17.90 -13.17 2.69
C LYS A 461 18.36 -14.46 3.35
N LYS A 462 18.49 -14.45 4.68
CA LYS A 462 19.10 -15.56 5.44
C LYS A 462 18.13 -16.48 6.15
N ALA A 463 16.86 -16.12 6.21
CA ALA A 463 15.83 -16.92 6.87
C ALA A 463 14.47 -16.72 6.18
N ASN A 464 13.57 -17.70 6.34
CA ASN A 464 12.18 -17.61 5.91
C ASN A 464 11.43 -16.60 6.79
N ARG A 465 10.41 -15.96 6.21
CA ARG A 465 9.52 -14.99 6.90
C ARG A 465 10.25 -13.84 7.59
N THR A 466 11.34 -13.38 6.97
CA THR A 466 11.97 -12.12 7.38
C THR A 466 11.16 -10.94 6.84
N LEU A 467 11.31 -9.77 7.46
CA LEU A 467 10.59 -8.54 7.12
C LEU A 467 10.61 -8.28 5.61
N ASN A 468 9.43 -8.32 4.99
CA ASN A 468 9.21 -7.97 3.59
C ASN A 468 8.73 -6.52 3.50
N ARG A 469 9.61 -5.60 3.12
CA ARG A 469 9.27 -4.17 3.08
C ARG A 469 8.32 -3.79 1.95
N ALA A 470 8.01 -4.72 1.04
CA ALA A 470 7.01 -4.49 0.00
C ALA A 470 5.57 -4.75 0.49
N THR A 471 5.38 -5.72 1.40
CA THR A 471 4.07 -6.19 1.86
C THR A 471 3.77 -5.93 3.32
N ASP A 472 4.80 -5.89 4.20
CA ASP A 472 4.61 -5.88 5.65
C ASP A 472 4.92 -4.52 6.28
N THR A 473 5.74 -3.68 5.61
CA THR A 473 6.16 -2.39 6.15
C THR A 473 5.28 -1.28 5.59
N VAL A 474 4.86 -0.38 6.49
CA VAL A 474 4.18 0.86 6.11
C VAL A 474 5.15 2.03 6.20
N ARG A 475 5.18 2.88 5.16
CA ARG A 475 6.03 4.06 5.07
C ARG A 475 5.23 5.25 4.54
N GLN A 476 5.66 6.46 4.90
CA GLN A 476 5.02 7.68 4.41
C GLN A 476 5.24 7.82 2.90
N PRO A 477 4.16 7.91 2.09
CA PRO A 477 4.27 7.91 0.63
C PRO A 477 4.77 9.25 0.06
N GLY A 478 4.75 10.31 0.86
CA GLY A 478 5.14 11.64 0.43
C GLY A 478 4.36 12.09 -0.82
N SER A 479 5.05 12.80 -1.71
CA SER A 479 4.44 13.41 -2.90
C SER A 479 3.86 12.44 -3.94
N THR A 480 4.07 11.11 -3.83
CA THR A 480 3.35 10.15 -4.69
C THR A 480 1.85 10.19 -4.43
N PHE A 481 1.47 10.50 -3.20
CA PHE A 481 0.06 10.55 -2.80
C PHE A 481 -0.74 11.68 -3.47
N LYS A 482 -0.09 12.75 -3.90
CA LYS A 482 -0.74 13.87 -4.62
C LYS A 482 -1.59 13.39 -5.79
N VAL A 483 -1.12 12.37 -6.52
CA VAL A 483 -1.82 11.85 -7.69
C VAL A 483 -3.13 11.19 -7.28
N VAL A 484 -3.08 10.26 -6.34
CA VAL A 484 -4.21 9.39 -5.97
C VAL A 484 -5.16 10.04 -4.96
N SER A 485 -4.63 10.86 -4.02
CA SER A 485 -5.46 11.53 -2.99
C SER A 485 -6.08 12.85 -3.44
N THR A 486 -5.47 13.51 -4.43
CA THR A 486 -5.82 14.90 -4.74
C THR A 486 -6.18 15.07 -6.20
N TYR A 487 -5.26 14.80 -7.13
CA TYR A 487 -5.50 15.11 -8.54
C TYR A 487 -6.47 14.13 -9.21
N ALA A 488 -6.45 12.84 -8.85
CA ALA A 488 -7.42 11.88 -9.34
C ALA A 488 -8.85 12.26 -8.98
N PRO A 489 -9.23 12.44 -7.69
CA PRO A 489 -10.58 12.89 -7.35
C PRO A 489 -10.93 14.28 -7.88
N ALA A 490 -9.95 15.20 -7.99
CA ALA A 490 -10.20 16.55 -8.53
C ALA A 490 -10.63 16.52 -10.00
N LEU A 491 -9.98 15.69 -10.81
CA LEU A 491 -10.30 15.56 -12.23
C LEU A 491 -11.51 14.66 -12.49
N ASP A 492 -11.73 13.64 -11.65
CA ASP A 492 -12.79 12.63 -11.87
C ASP A 492 -14.16 13.10 -11.42
N ALA A 493 -14.26 13.59 -10.18
CA ALA A 493 -15.52 14.00 -9.53
C ALA A 493 -15.53 15.47 -9.09
N GLY A 494 -14.37 16.07 -8.84
CA GLY A 494 -14.25 17.45 -8.34
C GLY A 494 -14.53 18.55 -9.36
N GLY A 495 -14.81 18.19 -10.63
CA GLY A 495 -15.13 19.14 -11.71
C GLY A 495 -13.95 19.98 -12.17
N MET A 496 -12.73 19.69 -11.70
CA MET A 496 -11.51 20.38 -12.12
C MET A 496 -10.95 19.79 -13.41
N THR A 497 -10.07 20.55 -14.07
CA THR A 497 -9.36 20.13 -15.28
C THR A 497 -7.86 20.28 -15.08
N LEU A 498 -7.04 19.70 -15.97
CA LEU A 498 -5.58 19.92 -15.94
C LEU A 498 -5.20 21.41 -16.13
N ALA A 499 -6.07 22.20 -16.77
CA ALA A 499 -5.90 23.64 -16.95
C ALA A 499 -6.34 24.47 -15.71
N THR A 500 -7.14 23.91 -14.80
CA THR A 500 -7.55 24.59 -13.56
C THR A 500 -6.32 25.09 -12.82
N THR A 501 -6.32 26.36 -12.38
CA THR A 501 -5.16 27.01 -11.76
C THR A 501 -5.35 27.23 -10.28
N GLN A 502 -4.27 27.07 -9.54
CA GLN A 502 -4.11 27.42 -8.13
C GLN A 502 -3.00 28.45 -7.98
N ASN A 503 -3.16 29.42 -7.09
CA ASN A 503 -2.13 30.41 -6.83
C ASN A 503 -1.06 29.81 -5.89
N ASP A 504 0.14 29.56 -6.41
CA ASP A 504 1.35 29.19 -5.66
C ASP A 504 1.93 30.45 -4.99
N ALA A 505 1.44 30.75 -3.82
CA ALA A 505 1.79 31.88 -2.97
C ALA A 505 1.87 31.41 -1.50
N PRO A 506 2.43 32.19 -0.56
CA PRO A 506 2.48 31.81 0.85
C PRO A 506 1.12 31.29 1.36
N TYR A 507 1.14 30.09 1.92
CA TYR A 507 -0.05 29.39 2.40
C TYR A 507 0.23 28.65 3.70
N ALA A 508 -0.74 28.56 4.60
CA ALA A 508 -0.62 27.84 5.86
C ALA A 508 -1.88 27.02 6.14
N TYR A 509 -1.70 25.93 6.88
CA TYR A 509 -2.81 25.16 7.44
C TYR A 509 -3.59 25.98 8.47
N ALA A 510 -4.75 25.47 8.91
CA ALA A 510 -5.61 26.16 9.87
C ALA A 510 -4.97 26.43 11.25
N ASP A 511 -3.97 25.63 11.62
CA ASP A 511 -3.18 25.78 12.84
C ASP A 511 -2.04 26.82 12.72
N GLY A 512 -1.88 27.41 11.54
CA GLY A 512 -0.83 28.39 11.23
C GLY A 512 0.48 27.77 10.74
N THR A 513 0.59 26.43 10.65
CA THR A 513 1.77 25.75 10.12
C THR A 513 1.92 26.05 8.61
N PRO A 514 3.08 26.60 8.15
CA PRO A 514 3.25 26.98 6.76
C PRO A 514 3.40 25.74 5.86
N VAL A 515 2.71 25.74 4.72
CA VAL A 515 2.95 24.79 3.63
C VAL A 515 4.13 25.29 2.80
N ARG A 516 5.19 24.52 2.69
CA ARG A 516 6.42 24.89 1.97
C ARG A 516 6.56 24.03 0.71
N ASN A 517 6.97 24.66 -0.39
CA ASN A 517 7.42 23.94 -1.57
C ASN A 517 8.87 23.47 -1.41
N TRP A 518 9.23 22.39 -2.12
CA TRP A 518 10.61 21.87 -2.11
C TRP A 518 11.63 22.86 -2.70
N TYR A 519 11.18 23.80 -3.55
CA TYR A 519 11.98 24.87 -4.13
C TYR A 519 12.01 26.15 -3.26
N GLY A 520 11.55 26.09 -2.03
CA GLY A 520 11.59 27.19 -1.06
C GLY A 520 10.54 28.28 -1.35
N GLU A 521 10.95 29.55 -1.19
CA GLU A 521 10.08 30.73 -1.29
C GLU A 521 10.00 31.34 -2.71
N ALA A 522 10.54 30.63 -3.72
CA ALA A 522 10.44 31.04 -5.12
C ALA A 522 9.03 30.70 -5.69
N TYR A 523 8.00 31.32 -5.13
CA TYR A 523 6.60 31.09 -5.53
C TYR A 523 6.41 31.41 -7.01
N ARG A 524 5.54 30.60 -7.69
CA ARG A 524 5.34 30.66 -9.14
C ARG A 524 4.02 31.32 -9.56
N GLY A 525 3.20 31.77 -8.60
CA GLY A 525 1.91 32.36 -8.87
C GLY A 525 0.89 31.37 -9.45
N LEU A 526 -0.02 31.86 -10.29
CA LEU A 526 -1.06 31.03 -10.91
C LEU A 526 -0.46 29.86 -11.72
N SER A 527 -0.68 28.67 -11.23
CA SER A 527 -0.09 27.43 -11.75
C SER A 527 -1.19 26.41 -12.00
N SER A 528 -1.22 25.81 -13.19
CA SER A 528 -2.20 24.78 -13.54
C SER A 528 -1.98 23.49 -12.75
N LEU A 529 -3.01 22.65 -12.62
CA LEU A 529 -2.89 21.34 -12.00
C LEU A 529 -1.85 20.48 -12.72
N ARG A 530 -1.75 20.56 -14.06
CA ARG A 530 -0.68 19.93 -14.83
C ARG A 530 0.71 20.32 -14.33
N LEU A 531 0.96 21.63 -14.14
CA LEU A 531 2.24 22.11 -13.59
C LEU A 531 2.44 21.68 -12.13
N GLY A 532 1.36 21.62 -11.35
CA GLY A 532 1.35 21.08 -9.99
C GLY A 532 1.82 19.64 -9.91
N ILE A 533 1.35 18.78 -10.84
CA ILE A 533 1.78 17.37 -10.99
C ILE A 533 3.24 17.31 -11.46
N GLN A 534 3.55 17.98 -12.56
CA GLN A 534 4.88 18.00 -13.20
C GLN A 534 6.00 18.40 -12.24
N ASN A 535 5.81 19.49 -11.49
CA ASN A 535 6.80 20.06 -10.59
C ASN A 535 6.59 19.66 -9.13
N SER A 536 5.64 18.78 -8.84
CA SER A 536 5.33 18.31 -7.48
C SER A 536 5.08 19.46 -6.49
N MET A 537 4.30 20.48 -6.89
CA MET A 537 4.04 21.68 -6.10
C MET A 537 3.16 21.34 -4.88
N ASN A 538 3.65 21.67 -3.67
CA ASN A 538 2.95 21.33 -2.43
C ASN A 538 1.72 22.23 -2.22
N ILE A 539 1.87 23.54 -2.39
CA ILE A 539 0.81 24.50 -2.16
C ILE A 539 -0.36 24.28 -3.13
N VAL A 540 -0.06 24.04 -4.40
CA VAL A 540 -1.06 23.70 -5.42
C VAL A 540 -1.86 22.46 -5.02
N ALA A 541 -1.17 21.39 -4.60
CA ALA A 541 -1.82 20.14 -4.20
C ALA A 541 -2.72 20.33 -2.96
N VAL A 542 -2.20 21.00 -1.91
CA VAL A 542 -2.99 21.20 -0.67
C VAL A 542 -4.23 22.07 -0.95
N LYS A 543 -4.10 23.15 -1.70
CA LYS A 543 -5.26 24.00 -2.08
C LYS A 543 -6.28 23.20 -2.90
N THR A 544 -5.82 22.42 -3.88
CA THR A 544 -6.70 21.56 -4.69
C THR A 544 -7.48 20.56 -3.82
N LEU A 545 -6.82 19.90 -2.85
CA LEU A 545 -7.50 18.96 -1.94
C LEU A 545 -8.50 19.70 -1.02
N VAL A 546 -8.15 20.87 -0.55
CA VAL A 546 -9.06 21.68 0.28
C VAL A 546 -10.33 22.06 -0.51
N ASP A 547 -10.18 22.46 -1.77
CA ASP A 547 -11.31 22.82 -2.64
C ASP A 547 -12.26 21.65 -2.91
N ILE A 548 -11.73 20.45 -3.13
CA ILE A 548 -12.55 19.24 -3.36
C ILE A 548 -12.95 18.52 -2.07
N THR A 549 -12.45 18.93 -0.93
CA THR A 549 -12.50 18.38 0.42
C THR A 549 -11.59 17.16 0.67
N PRO A 550 -10.89 17.10 1.82
CA PRO A 550 -10.09 15.94 2.20
C PRO A 550 -10.88 14.64 2.29
N GLN A 551 -12.19 14.70 2.57
CA GLN A 551 -13.08 13.56 2.61
C GLN A 551 -13.15 12.84 1.26
N LEU A 552 -13.33 13.60 0.15
CA LEU A 552 -13.35 13.01 -1.19
C LEU A 552 -12.02 12.33 -1.52
N GLY A 553 -10.89 12.97 -1.18
CA GLY A 553 -9.57 12.36 -1.35
C GLY A 553 -9.40 11.06 -0.59
N TYR A 554 -9.88 11.00 0.66
CA TYR A 554 -9.85 9.81 1.50
C TYR A 554 -10.70 8.66 0.92
N GLU A 555 -11.91 8.96 0.45
CA GLU A 555 -12.80 7.95 -0.17
C GLU A 555 -12.16 7.33 -1.42
N TYR A 556 -11.56 8.15 -2.30
CA TYR A 556 -10.83 7.64 -3.46
C TYR A 556 -9.65 6.74 -3.08
N LEU A 557 -8.93 7.05 -2.00
CA LEU A 557 -7.84 6.19 -1.51
C LEU A 557 -8.33 4.81 -1.05
N LEU A 558 -9.50 4.73 -0.40
CA LEU A 558 -10.13 3.44 -0.08
C LEU A 558 -10.49 2.68 -1.36
N ASP A 559 -11.03 3.38 -2.36
CA ASP A 559 -11.34 2.78 -3.66
C ASP A 559 -10.08 2.33 -4.42
N PHE A 560 -8.93 2.99 -4.24
CA PHE A 560 -7.63 2.56 -4.74
C PHE A 560 -7.02 1.35 -3.99
N GLY A 561 -7.65 0.89 -2.92
CA GLY A 561 -7.25 -0.33 -2.19
C GLY A 561 -6.29 -0.11 -1.02
N PHE A 562 -6.11 1.11 -0.53
CA PHE A 562 -5.31 1.34 0.68
C PHE A 562 -6.03 0.85 1.93
N THR A 563 -5.33 0.03 2.74
CA THR A 563 -5.89 -0.63 3.93
C THR A 563 -5.42 -0.03 5.26
N THR A 564 -4.44 0.86 5.23
CA THR A 564 -3.75 1.38 6.43
C THR A 564 -4.22 2.78 6.85
N LEU A 565 -5.17 3.35 6.12
CA LEU A 565 -5.72 4.68 6.38
C LEU A 565 -6.55 4.72 7.66
N VAL A 566 -6.51 5.86 8.35
CA VAL A 566 -7.16 6.09 9.63
C VAL A 566 -8.25 7.16 9.48
N ASP A 567 -9.49 6.81 9.80
CA ASP A 567 -10.59 7.77 9.85
C ASP A 567 -10.73 8.42 11.24
N ASN A 568 -10.80 7.58 12.30
CA ASN A 568 -11.01 8.03 13.67
C ASN A 568 -10.48 6.96 14.64
N GLU A 569 -9.16 6.87 14.78
CA GLU A 569 -8.51 5.84 15.61
C GLU A 569 -7.84 6.48 16.84
N GLU A 570 -8.09 5.91 18.02
CA GLU A 570 -7.40 6.31 19.25
C GLU A 570 -6.07 5.55 19.38
N ILE A 571 -4.96 6.28 19.29
CA ILE A 571 -3.62 5.75 19.48
C ILE A 571 -2.97 6.47 20.66
N ASN A 572 -2.58 5.74 21.69
CA ASN A 572 -1.95 6.27 22.91
C ASN A 572 -2.75 7.45 23.56
N GLY A 573 -4.09 7.33 23.59
CA GLY A 573 -4.97 8.35 24.21
C GLY A 573 -5.17 9.60 23.36
N LYS A 574 -4.77 9.60 22.09
CA LYS A 574 -5.04 10.67 21.10
C LYS A 574 -5.80 10.11 19.91
N VAL A 575 -6.76 10.86 19.45
CA VAL A 575 -7.54 10.51 18.24
C VAL A 575 -6.82 11.04 17.00
N PHE A 576 -6.64 10.18 16.03
CA PHE A 576 -6.02 10.47 14.74
C PHE A 576 -7.02 10.26 13.60
N SER A 577 -6.90 11.08 12.57
CA SER A 577 -7.65 10.97 11.32
C SER A 577 -6.78 11.44 10.16
N ASP A 578 -6.82 10.73 9.06
CA ASP A 578 -6.12 11.10 7.82
C ASP A 578 -6.97 12.02 6.92
N ILE A 579 -8.25 12.29 7.32
CA ILE A 579 -9.17 13.18 6.60
C ILE A 579 -8.81 14.63 6.93
N GLN A 580 -7.68 15.10 6.42
CA GLN A 580 -7.18 16.45 6.63
C GLN A 580 -6.31 16.92 5.46
N PRO A 581 -6.02 18.24 5.34
CA PRO A 581 -5.28 18.78 4.20
C PRO A 581 -3.87 18.21 3.98
N THR A 582 -3.21 17.67 5.03
CA THR A 582 -1.91 17.01 4.92
C THR A 582 -1.95 15.74 4.08
N LEU A 583 -3.14 15.13 3.91
CA LEU A 583 -3.38 13.98 3.04
C LEU A 583 -2.87 14.25 1.60
N ALA A 584 -2.99 15.50 1.12
CA ALA A 584 -2.48 15.89 -0.19
C ALA A 584 -0.99 15.63 -0.37
N LEU A 585 -0.21 15.66 0.69
CA LEU A 585 1.25 15.51 0.67
C LEU A 585 1.72 14.13 1.15
N GLY A 586 0.78 13.21 1.44
CA GLY A 586 1.06 11.91 2.01
C GLY A 586 1.42 11.96 3.50
N GLY A 587 1.02 13.02 4.20
CA GLY A 587 1.12 13.12 5.66
C GLY A 587 -0.05 12.38 6.31
N ILE A 588 0.08 11.08 6.51
CA ILE A 588 -0.91 10.15 7.05
C ILE A 588 -0.39 9.47 8.33
N THR A 589 -1.30 8.92 9.11
CA THR A 589 -1.00 8.42 10.47
C THR A 589 -0.04 7.23 10.46
N LYS A 590 -0.32 6.19 9.65
CA LYS A 590 0.45 4.92 9.65
C LYS A 590 1.44 4.81 8.48
N GLY A 591 1.15 5.41 7.34
CA GLY A 591 1.85 5.17 6.08
C GLY A 591 1.14 4.12 5.22
N VAL A 592 1.76 3.72 4.10
CA VAL A 592 1.21 2.76 3.13
C VAL A 592 2.23 1.66 2.81
N LYS A 593 1.73 0.51 2.35
CA LYS A 593 2.55 -0.57 1.83
C LYS A 593 2.96 -0.27 0.38
N ASN A 594 4.14 -0.76 -0.02
CA ASN A 594 4.63 -0.59 -1.38
C ASN A 594 3.69 -1.21 -2.42
N ILE A 595 3.18 -2.42 -2.17
CA ILE A 595 2.26 -3.12 -3.07
C ILE A 595 0.93 -2.37 -3.24
N GLU A 596 0.39 -1.74 -2.20
CA GLU A 596 -0.85 -0.95 -2.28
C GLU A 596 -0.64 0.34 -3.09
N LEU A 597 0.49 1.01 -2.90
CA LEU A 597 0.86 2.18 -3.70
C LEU A 597 1.06 1.78 -5.17
N ASN A 598 1.68 0.62 -5.43
CA ASN A 598 1.81 0.08 -6.79
C ASN A 598 0.45 -0.16 -7.44
N ALA A 599 -0.47 -0.85 -6.76
CA ALA A 599 -1.81 -1.15 -7.27
C ALA A 599 -2.62 0.13 -7.58
N SER A 600 -2.43 1.20 -6.80
CA SER A 600 -3.09 2.48 -7.08
C SER A 600 -2.62 3.13 -8.37
N TYR A 601 -1.32 3.04 -8.70
CA TYR A 601 -0.77 3.50 -9.98
C TYR A 601 -1.09 2.55 -11.13
N ALA A 602 -1.11 1.24 -10.89
CA ALA A 602 -1.58 0.23 -11.83
C ALA A 602 -3.04 0.47 -12.24
N THR A 603 -3.89 0.90 -11.29
CA THR A 603 -5.27 1.31 -11.56
C THR A 603 -5.34 2.46 -12.59
N ILE A 604 -4.49 3.48 -12.46
CA ILE A 604 -4.43 4.58 -13.43
C ILE A 604 -3.94 4.05 -14.78
N ALA A 605 -2.88 3.23 -14.79
CA ALA A 605 -2.32 2.61 -15.99
C ALA A 605 -3.34 1.72 -16.72
N ASN A 606 -4.23 1.06 -15.97
CA ASN A 606 -5.31 0.21 -16.47
C ASN A 606 -6.61 0.98 -16.76
N GLY A 607 -6.52 2.24 -17.18
CA GLY A 607 -7.68 3.05 -17.57
C GLY A 607 -8.69 3.30 -16.44
N GLY A 608 -8.25 3.28 -15.18
CA GLY A 608 -9.06 3.56 -13.99
C GLY A 608 -9.77 2.35 -13.38
N GLU A 609 -9.47 1.14 -13.81
CA GLU A 609 -10.01 -0.09 -13.25
C GLU A 609 -9.01 -0.71 -12.26
N TYR A 610 -9.38 -0.76 -10.99
CA TYR A 610 -8.61 -1.43 -9.94
C TYR A 610 -8.75 -2.94 -10.06
N LEU A 611 -7.62 -3.61 -10.04
CA LEU A 611 -7.50 -5.06 -9.89
C LEU A 611 -6.72 -5.32 -8.59
N GLU A 612 -7.29 -6.10 -7.68
CA GLU A 612 -6.56 -6.52 -6.47
C GLU A 612 -5.28 -7.27 -6.90
N PRO A 613 -4.08 -6.82 -6.49
CA PRO A 613 -2.85 -7.49 -6.88
C PRO A 613 -2.84 -8.93 -6.37
N LYS A 614 -2.51 -9.89 -7.24
CA LYS A 614 -2.44 -11.31 -6.92
C LYS A 614 -1.08 -11.90 -7.30
N MET A 615 -0.56 -12.77 -6.41
CA MET A 615 0.74 -13.46 -6.59
C MET A 615 0.59 -14.90 -7.10
N TYR A 616 -0.66 -15.36 -7.32
CA TYR A 616 -0.95 -16.67 -7.91
C TYR A 616 -2.09 -16.57 -8.91
N THR A 617 -2.15 -17.52 -9.84
CA THR A 617 -3.27 -17.68 -10.75
C THR A 617 -4.26 -18.70 -10.21
N LYS A 618 -3.76 -19.82 -9.68
CA LYS A 618 -4.60 -20.87 -9.08
C LYS A 618 -3.81 -21.71 -8.08
N VAL A 619 -4.54 -22.35 -7.17
CA VAL A 619 -4.05 -23.36 -6.24
C VAL A 619 -4.89 -24.62 -6.43
N THR A 620 -4.24 -25.77 -6.65
CA THR A 620 -4.91 -27.08 -6.75
C THR A 620 -4.44 -28.00 -5.64
N ASP A 621 -5.27 -29.00 -5.29
CA ASP A 621 -4.85 -30.11 -4.44
C ASP A 621 -3.98 -31.12 -5.23
N HIS A 622 -3.53 -32.18 -4.57
CA HIS A 622 -2.69 -33.24 -5.17
C HIS A 622 -3.45 -34.05 -6.25
N ASP A 623 -4.78 -34.04 -6.25
CA ASP A 623 -5.63 -34.70 -7.26
C ASP A 623 -5.93 -33.77 -8.46
N GLY A 624 -5.50 -32.49 -8.39
CA GLY A 624 -5.70 -31.49 -9.44
C GLY A 624 -7.02 -30.72 -9.33
N ASN A 625 -7.80 -30.87 -8.25
CA ASN A 625 -9.00 -30.08 -8.02
C ASN A 625 -8.60 -28.64 -7.63
N VAL A 626 -9.28 -27.65 -8.19
CA VAL A 626 -9.01 -26.24 -7.90
C VAL A 626 -9.53 -25.89 -6.50
N ILE A 627 -8.62 -25.45 -5.63
CA ILE A 627 -8.90 -24.96 -4.29
C ILE A 627 -9.12 -23.45 -4.29
N LEU A 628 -8.23 -22.69 -4.95
CA LEU A 628 -8.34 -21.26 -5.16
C LEU A 628 -8.13 -20.95 -6.64
N ASP A 629 -8.92 -20.02 -7.17
CA ASP A 629 -8.76 -19.44 -8.49
C ASP A 629 -8.74 -17.91 -8.33
N ALA A 630 -7.63 -17.29 -8.72
CA ALA A 630 -7.45 -15.85 -8.51
C ALA A 630 -8.47 -15.01 -9.29
N ASP A 631 -8.86 -15.44 -10.49
CA ASP A 631 -9.80 -14.69 -11.32
C ASP A 631 -11.24 -14.75 -10.74
N GLU A 632 -11.58 -15.79 -9.97
CA GLU A 632 -12.89 -15.90 -9.30
C GLU A 632 -12.99 -15.07 -8.03
N ILE A 633 -11.87 -14.86 -7.31
CA ILE A 633 -11.86 -14.22 -5.99
C ILE A 633 -11.26 -12.80 -5.99
N ARG A 634 -10.60 -12.41 -7.07
CA ARG A 634 -9.97 -11.09 -7.24
C ARG A 634 -11.00 -9.98 -7.11
N GLU A 635 -10.76 -9.03 -6.22
CA GLU A 635 -11.57 -7.83 -6.12
C GLU A 635 -11.28 -6.90 -7.30
N THR A 636 -12.33 -6.51 -8.02
CA THR A 636 -12.23 -5.59 -9.15
C THR A 636 -13.27 -4.48 -9.02
N ARG A 637 -12.89 -3.25 -9.37
CA ARG A 637 -13.81 -2.10 -9.38
C ARG A 637 -13.29 -0.97 -10.25
N ARG A 638 -14.21 -0.20 -10.79
CA ARG A 638 -13.85 1.04 -11.49
C ARG A 638 -13.70 2.18 -10.48
N VAL A 639 -12.51 2.73 -10.40
CA VAL A 639 -12.17 3.85 -9.51
C VAL A 639 -12.23 5.18 -10.25
N LEU A 640 -11.74 5.22 -11.49
CA LEU A 640 -11.71 6.43 -12.32
C LEU A 640 -12.40 6.20 -13.66
N LYS A 641 -12.85 7.29 -14.26
CA LYS A 641 -13.18 7.29 -15.69
C LYS A 641 -11.91 7.03 -16.51
N GLU A 642 -12.04 6.36 -17.63
CA GLU A 642 -10.94 6.11 -18.55
C GLU A 642 -10.29 7.42 -19.03
N THR A 643 -11.10 8.47 -19.25
CA THR A 643 -10.64 9.81 -19.60
C THR A 643 -9.81 10.45 -18.50
N THR A 644 -10.23 10.31 -17.21
CA THR A 644 -9.46 10.81 -16.05
C THR A 644 -8.12 10.10 -15.91
N ALA A 645 -8.11 8.78 -16.04
CA ALA A 645 -6.90 7.97 -15.98
C ALA A 645 -5.90 8.39 -17.07
N TRP A 646 -6.36 8.62 -18.28
CA TRP A 646 -5.51 9.09 -19.39
C TRP A 646 -5.00 10.52 -19.16
N LEU A 647 -5.83 11.43 -18.64
CA LEU A 647 -5.40 12.80 -18.31
C LEU A 647 -4.29 12.80 -17.25
N LEU A 648 -4.41 11.97 -16.21
CA LEU A 648 -3.37 11.78 -15.21
C LEU A 648 -2.10 11.21 -15.82
N THR A 649 -2.21 10.20 -16.70
CA THR A 649 -1.10 9.60 -17.44
C THR A 649 -0.35 10.67 -18.23
N SER A 650 -1.09 11.48 -19.03
CA SER A 650 -0.50 12.57 -19.82
C SER A 650 0.22 13.62 -18.95
N ALA A 651 -0.32 13.95 -17.76
CA ALA A 651 0.34 14.88 -16.86
C ALA A 651 1.56 14.25 -16.16
N MET A 652 1.54 12.93 -15.90
CA MET A 652 2.67 12.21 -15.30
C MET A 652 3.80 11.90 -16.31
N GLU A 653 3.52 11.85 -17.61
CA GLU A 653 4.58 11.88 -18.65
C GLU A 653 5.40 13.17 -18.56
N ASP A 654 4.76 14.32 -18.27
CA ASP A 654 5.48 15.59 -18.07
C ASP A 654 6.39 15.56 -16.83
N VAL A 655 6.07 14.79 -15.80
CA VAL A 655 6.98 14.57 -14.64
C VAL A 655 8.29 13.92 -15.10
N VAL A 656 8.21 12.95 -16.00
CA VAL A 656 9.37 12.18 -16.48
C VAL A 656 10.13 12.93 -17.57
N THR A 657 9.44 13.68 -18.43
CA THR A 657 10.09 14.38 -19.57
C THR A 657 10.63 15.76 -19.21
N LYS A 658 10.00 16.49 -18.28
CA LYS A 658 10.27 17.90 -17.99
C LYS A 658 10.31 18.22 -16.49
N GLY A 659 9.88 17.30 -15.63
CA GLY A 659 9.65 17.52 -14.21
C GLY A 659 10.66 16.85 -13.29
N THR A 660 10.19 16.45 -12.09
CA THR A 660 11.02 15.91 -11.01
C THR A 660 11.52 14.48 -11.27
N GLY A 661 10.96 13.80 -12.27
CA GLY A 661 11.24 12.39 -12.61
C GLY A 661 12.20 12.17 -13.77
N THR A 662 12.83 13.19 -14.32
CA THR A 662 13.66 13.07 -15.56
C THR A 662 14.75 12.01 -15.49
N ARG A 663 15.21 11.64 -14.29
CA ARG A 663 16.25 10.61 -14.08
C ARG A 663 15.78 9.21 -14.49
N VAL A 664 14.46 8.92 -14.45
CA VAL A 664 13.94 7.58 -14.78
C VAL A 664 13.72 7.37 -16.26
N ASN A 665 13.84 8.42 -17.08
CA ASN A 665 13.64 8.32 -18.52
C ASN A 665 14.71 7.41 -19.16
N PHE A 666 14.28 6.46 -20.00
CA PHE A 666 15.14 5.58 -20.76
C PHE A 666 14.59 5.36 -22.18
N GLY A 667 15.48 5.37 -23.18
CA GLY A 667 15.13 5.10 -24.55
C GLY A 667 14.00 5.98 -25.11
N THR A 668 13.10 5.38 -25.88
CA THR A 668 11.95 6.03 -26.52
C THR A 668 10.60 5.57 -25.93
N THR A 669 10.63 4.74 -24.88
CA THR A 669 9.41 4.21 -24.25
C THR A 669 8.73 5.30 -23.43
N PRO A 670 7.45 5.61 -23.68
CA PRO A 670 6.67 6.51 -22.85
C PRO A 670 6.56 6.00 -21.43
N ILE A 671 6.81 6.90 -20.47
CA ILE A 671 6.78 6.60 -19.04
C ILE A 671 5.93 7.66 -18.35
N ALA A 672 4.95 7.23 -17.58
CA ALA A 672 4.18 8.07 -16.68
C ALA A 672 4.52 7.70 -15.23
N GLY A 673 4.72 8.69 -14.36
CA GLY A 673 5.05 8.37 -12.97
C GLY A 673 5.21 9.60 -12.08
N LYS A 674 5.45 9.34 -10.80
CA LYS A 674 5.56 10.39 -9.78
C LYS A 674 6.65 10.07 -8.77
N THR A 675 7.41 11.09 -8.40
CA THR A 675 8.39 11.05 -7.32
C THR A 675 7.71 11.27 -5.97
N GLY A 676 8.17 10.56 -4.94
CA GLY A 676 7.83 10.78 -3.54
C GLY A 676 9.08 11.08 -2.72
N THR A 677 8.96 12.00 -1.79
CA THR A 677 9.98 12.31 -0.80
C THR A 677 9.27 12.86 0.43
N THR A 678 9.61 12.37 1.62
CA THR A 678 9.11 12.91 2.88
C THR A 678 9.89 14.16 3.27
N SER A 679 9.35 14.97 4.19
CA SER A 679 9.90 16.28 4.56
C SER A 679 11.33 16.21 5.08
N ASP A 680 11.67 15.13 5.79
CA ASP A 680 13.01 14.91 6.38
C ASP A 680 13.88 13.96 5.53
N GLU A 681 13.46 13.71 4.27
CA GLU A 681 14.13 12.80 3.32
C GLU A 681 14.38 11.38 3.87
N ASN A 682 13.56 10.90 4.84
CA ASN A 682 13.66 9.53 5.38
C ASN A 682 13.18 8.49 4.39
N ASP A 683 12.20 8.83 3.56
CA ASP A 683 11.60 7.95 2.58
C ASP A 683 11.64 8.59 1.19
N VAL A 684 12.17 7.88 0.22
CA VAL A 684 12.14 8.28 -1.18
C VAL A 684 11.45 7.21 -2.01
N TRP A 685 10.60 7.67 -2.93
CA TRP A 685 9.77 6.82 -3.76
C TRP A 685 9.84 7.21 -5.22
N PHE A 686 9.65 6.23 -6.08
CA PHE A 686 9.17 6.46 -7.43
C PHE A 686 8.12 5.40 -7.76
N SER A 687 6.91 5.84 -8.12
CA SER A 687 5.86 4.99 -8.64
C SER A 687 5.54 5.41 -10.05
N GLY A 688 5.55 4.48 -11.00
CA GLY A 688 5.34 4.78 -12.41
C GLY A 688 5.20 3.53 -13.25
N TYR A 689 4.78 3.74 -14.50
CA TYR A 689 4.43 2.67 -15.41
C TYR A 689 4.75 3.03 -16.86
N THR A 690 4.80 2.00 -17.68
CA THR A 690 4.75 2.05 -19.14
C THR A 690 3.42 1.46 -19.61
N ASN A 691 3.25 1.26 -20.90
CA ASN A 691 2.07 0.54 -21.41
C ASN A 691 2.11 -0.98 -21.12
N TYR A 692 3.18 -1.49 -20.48
CA TYR A 692 3.37 -2.91 -20.19
C TYR A 692 3.27 -3.22 -18.71
N TYR A 693 3.97 -2.47 -17.87
CA TYR A 693 4.17 -2.79 -16.45
C TYR A 693 4.11 -1.56 -15.58
N CYS A 694 3.53 -1.73 -14.38
CA CYS A 694 3.60 -0.79 -13.27
C CYS A 694 4.66 -1.23 -12.26
N CYS A 695 5.47 -0.29 -11.81
CA CYS A 695 6.52 -0.55 -10.83
C CYS A 695 6.58 0.57 -9.79
N THR A 696 6.66 0.18 -8.52
CA THR A 696 6.85 1.11 -7.40
C THR A 696 8.10 0.72 -6.63
N THR A 697 9.00 1.67 -6.43
CA THR A 697 10.24 1.50 -5.66
C THR A 697 10.28 2.48 -4.50
N TRP A 698 10.60 1.97 -3.32
CA TRP A 698 10.92 2.73 -2.12
C TRP A 698 12.39 2.53 -1.75
N ALA A 699 13.03 3.56 -1.20
CA ALA A 699 14.31 3.43 -0.53
C ALA A 699 14.34 4.32 0.73
N GLY A 700 15.00 3.82 1.79
CA GLY A 700 15.13 4.50 3.08
C GLY A 700 15.89 3.64 4.08
N TYR A 701 16.07 4.15 5.28
CA TYR A 701 16.65 3.40 6.39
C TYR A 701 15.57 2.68 7.18
N ASP A 702 15.88 1.53 7.77
CA ASP A 702 14.96 0.81 8.67
C ASP A 702 14.63 1.65 9.91
N GLU A 703 15.64 2.31 10.47
CA GLU A 703 15.48 3.39 11.44
C GLU A 703 15.18 4.71 10.72
N ASN A 704 14.34 5.57 11.31
CA ASN A 704 14.05 6.89 10.74
C ASN A 704 15.33 7.77 10.76
N THR A 705 16.08 7.67 9.68
CA THR A 705 17.34 8.39 9.45
C THR A 705 17.29 9.05 8.09
N ASP A 706 17.70 10.31 8.01
CA ASP A 706 17.69 11.09 6.77
C ASP A 706 18.62 10.48 5.72
N LEU A 707 18.12 10.34 4.50
CA LEU A 707 18.94 10.03 3.34
C LEU A 707 19.81 11.24 2.98
N VAL A 708 21.11 11.05 2.79
CA VAL A 708 22.06 12.16 2.65
C VAL A 708 22.49 12.33 1.20
N GLY A 709 22.34 13.55 0.68
CA GLY A 709 22.85 13.92 -0.63
C GLY A 709 22.26 13.10 -1.79
N SER A 710 23.12 12.32 -2.48
CA SER A 710 22.70 11.54 -3.65
C SER A 710 21.79 10.33 -3.33
N GLU A 711 21.66 9.95 -2.05
CA GLU A 711 20.79 8.83 -1.63
C GLU A 711 19.31 9.09 -1.93
N SER A 712 18.88 10.36 -1.93
CA SER A 712 17.52 10.74 -2.35
C SER A 712 17.18 10.37 -3.81
N GLY A 713 18.17 9.92 -4.57
CA GLY A 713 18.02 9.42 -5.94
C GLY A 713 17.88 7.90 -6.06
N ILE A 714 18.06 7.10 -5.00
CA ILE A 714 18.16 5.63 -5.04
C ILE A 714 16.89 5.02 -5.65
N ALA A 715 15.70 5.38 -5.17
CA ALA A 715 14.44 4.82 -5.68
C ALA A 715 14.31 5.01 -7.21
N LYS A 716 14.64 6.19 -7.74
CA LYS A 716 14.64 6.49 -9.18
C LYS A 716 15.70 5.68 -9.95
N THR A 717 16.88 5.48 -9.34
CA THR A 717 17.97 4.71 -9.96
C THR A 717 17.62 3.24 -10.07
N ILE A 718 17.10 2.64 -8.99
CA ILE A 718 16.67 1.24 -8.95
C ILE A 718 15.48 1.03 -9.93
N TRP A 719 14.45 1.88 -9.85
CA TRP A 719 13.30 1.80 -10.74
C TRP A 719 13.73 1.81 -12.21
N ARG A 720 14.59 2.78 -12.59
CA ARG A 720 15.11 2.86 -13.95
C ARG A 720 15.90 1.61 -14.33
N GLY A 721 16.82 1.17 -13.48
CA GLY A 721 17.67 0.01 -13.77
C GLY A 721 16.87 -1.27 -14.01
N VAL A 722 15.78 -1.47 -13.27
CA VAL A 722 14.85 -2.59 -13.47
C VAL A 722 14.06 -2.41 -14.75
N MET A 723 13.36 -1.27 -14.90
CA MET A 723 12.43 -1.07 -16.04
C MET A 723 13.16 -0.99 -17.37
N GLU A 724 14.35 -0.39 -17.43
CA GLU A 724 15.15 -0.34 -18.64
C GLU A 724 15.55 -1.74 -19.13
N LYS A 725 15.97 -2.64 -18.21
CA LYS A 725 16.31 -4.03 -18.54
C LYS A 725 15.09 -4.85 -18.94
N VAL A 726 13.99 -4.71 -18.18
CA VAL A 726 12.73 -5.43 -18.48
C VAL A 726 12.17 -5.04 -19.87
N HIS A 727 12.44 -3.81 -20.33
CA HIS A 727 11.97 -3.32 -21.64
C HIS A 727 12.96 -3.51 -22.79
N GLU A 728 14.14 -4.10 -22.57
CA GLU A 728 15.21 -4.21 -23.59
C GLU A 728 14.71 -4.86 -24.88
N ASN A 729 13.83 -5.85 -24.78
CA ASN A 729 13.28 -6.59 -25.92
C ASN A 729 11.82 -6.26 -26.23
N LEU A 730 11.21 -5.29 -25.55
CA LEU A 730 9.84 -4.87 -25.80
C LEU A 730 9.81 -3.69 -26.79
N PRO A 731 8.89 -3.68 -27.78
CA PRO A 731 8.71 -2.52 -28.64
C PRO A 731 8.20 -1.32 -27.83
N SER A 732 8.61 -0.10 -28.21
CA SER A 732 8.01 1.11 -27.66
C SER A 732 6.50 1.12 -27.96
N SER A 733 5.68 1.38 -26.94
CA SER A 733 4.21 1.41 -27.04
C SER A 733 3.68 2.65 -26.35
N ASP A 734 2.90 3.46 -27.09
CA ASP A 734 2.28 4.67 -26.57
C ASP A 734 1.04 4.36 -25.73
N PHE A 735 0.75 5.22 -24.73
CA PHE A 735 -0.50 5.17 -23.99
C PHE A 735 -1.69 5.50 -24.89
N GLN A 736 -2.64 4.60 -24.98
CA GLN A 736 -3.78 4.74 -25.87
C GLN A 736 -4.72 5.84 -25.39
N LYS A 737 -4.96 6.84 -26.25
CA LYS A 737 -5.88 7.93 -25.94
C LYS A 737 -7.34 7.44 -26.10
N PRO A 738 -8.16 7.43 -25.04
CA PRO A 738 -9.54 6.98 -25.13
C PRO A 738 -10.43 7.96 -25.92
N ALA A 739 -11.58 7.45 -26.36
CA ALA A 739 -12.63 8.30 -26.91
C ALA A 739 -13.10 9.28 -25.82
N GLY A 740 -13.45 10.51 -26.22
CA GLY A 740 -13.89 11.54 -25.27
C GLY A 740 -12.78 12.48 -24.79
N ILE A 741 -11.52 12.26 -25.16
CA ILE A 741 -10.47 13.26 -24.94
C ILE A 741 -10.42 14.25 -26.10
N VAL A 742 -10.60 15.53 -25.78
CA VAL A 742 -10.51 16.65 -26.69
C VAL A 742 -9.34 17.58 -26.35
N GLN A 743 -8.85 18.32 -27.35
CA GLN A 743 -7.84 19.37 -27.15
C GLN A 743 -8.49 20.75 -27.33
N MET A 744 -8.18 21.66 -26.43
CA MET A 744 -8.64 23.05 -26.54
C MET A 744 -7.50 24.00 -26.19
N THR A 745 -7.53 25.19 -26.84
CA THR A 745 -6.66 26.29 -26.45
C THR A 745 -7.34 27.08 -25.33
N VAL A 746 -6.61 27.31 -24.24
CA VAL A 746 -7.09 28.03 -23.05
C VAL A 746 -6.08 29.12 -22.65
N CYS A 747 -6.52 30.04 -21.83
CA CYS A 747 -5.61 30.95 -21.15
C CYS A 747 -4.80 30.18 -20.09
N ARG A 748 -3.48 30.20 -20.19
CA ARG A 748 -2.55 29.48 -19.30
C ARG A 748 -2.68 29.88 -17.82
N LEU A 749 -3.05 31.15 -17.57
CA LEU A 749 -3.14 31.71 -16.20
C LEU A 749 -4.50 31.50 -15.54
N SER A 750 -5.61 31.49 -16.31
CA SER A 750 -6.95 31.24 -15.74
C SER A 750 -7.45 29.83 -15.93
N GLY A 751 -6.89 29.07 -16.88
CA GLY A 751 -7.42 27.76 -17.28
C GLY A 751 -8.73 27.85 -18.09
N LYS A 752 -9.26 29.04 -18.38
CA LYS A 752 -10.54 29.31 -19.03
C LYS A 752 -10.36 29.61 -20.53
N LEU A 753 -11.48 29.78 -21.26
CA LEU A 753 -11.44 30.13 -22.68
C LEU A 753 -10.74 31.49 -22.87
N PRO A 754 -9.85 31.64 -23.87
CA PRO A 754 -9.10 32.88 -24.06
C PRO A 754 -10.02 33.99 -24.59
N VAL A 755 -9.70 35.22 -24.21
CA VAL A 755 -10.29 36.44 -24.79
C VAL A 755 -9.29 37.01 -25.79
N GLU A 756 -9.71 37.14 -27.05
CA GLU A 756 -8.90 37.68 -28.14
C GLU A 756 -8.36 39.09 -27.79
N GLY A 757 -7.09 39.33 -28.06
CA GLY A 757 -6.41 40.59 -27.75
C GLY A 757 -6.02 40.75 -26.28
N LEU A 758 -6.57 39.96 -25.35
CA LEU A 758 -6.20 39.98 -23.92
C LEU A 758 -5.32 38.80 -23.50
N CYS A 759 -5.57 37.63 -24.05
CA CYS A 759 -4.86 36.41 -23.67
C CYS A 759 -3.72 35.98 -24.62
N ASP A 760 -3.46 36.77 -25.69
CA ASP A 760 -2.56 36.35 -26.78
C ASP A 760 -1.15 35.94 -26.35
N GLY A 761 -0.63 36.57 -25.29
CA GLY A 761 0.67 36.19 -24.67
C GLY A 761 0.61 35.05 -23.63
N SER A 762 -0.57 34.51 -23.39
CA SER A 762 -0.82 33.53 -22.32
C SER A 762 -1.64 32.33 -22.78
N LEU A 763 -1.52 31.94 -24.05
CA LEU A 763 -2.23 30.79 -24.61
C LEU A 763 -1.47 29.50 -24.34
N THR A 764 -2.22 28.44 -24.09
CA THR A 764 -1.72 27.05 -24.01
C THR A 764 -2.78 26.10 -24.56
N THR A 765 -2.32 24.98 -25.14
CA THR A 765 -3.21 23.88 -25.55
C THR A 765 -3.20 22.82 -24.47
N GLU A 766 -4.40 22.37 -24.03
CA GLU A 766 -4.55 21.36 -22.99
C GLU A 766 -5.55 20.30 -23.44
N TYR A 767 -5.47 19.13 -22.79
CA TYR A 767 -6.40 18.02 -22.97
C TYR A 767 -7.52 18.07 -21.92
N PHE A 768 -8.72 17.72 -22.34
CA PHE A 768 -9.91 17.72 -21.52
C PHE A 768 -10.75 16.47 -21.76
N ASP A 769 -11.48 16.05 -20.72
CA ASP A 769 -12.65 15.20 -20.91
C ASP A 769 -13.72 16.04 -21.64
N GLN A 770 -14.31 15.50 -22.71
CA GLN A 770 -15.33 16.21 -23.51
C GLN A 770 -16.55 16.66 -22.66
N ASP A 771 -16.82 15.95 -21.56
CA ASP A 771 -17.93 16.25 -20.65
C ASP A 771 -17.53 17.26 -19.56
N ASN A 772 -16.22 17.62 -19.48
CA ASN A 772 -15.68 18.59 -18.52
C ASN A 772 -14.69 19.54 -19.21
N VAL A 773 -15.19 20.40 -20.10
CA VAL A 773 -14.42 21.41 -20.81
C VAL A 773 -14.67 22.80 -20.23
N PRO A 774 -13.70 23.73 -20.30
CA PRO A 774 -13.92 25.10 -19.89
C PRO A 774 -15.01 25.78 -20.75
N THR A 775 -15.99 26.38 -20.12
CA THR A 775 -17.08 27.11 -20.78
C THR A 775 -17.04 28.63 -20.50
N GLU A 776 -16.31 29.01 -19.47
CA GLU A 776 -16.16 30.41 -19.09
C GLU A 776 -15.00 31.07 -19.81
N GLN A 777 -15.14 32.38 -20.12
CA GLN A 777 -14.04 33.19 -20.65
C GLN A 777 -13.07 33.58 -19.52
N CYS A 778 -11.84 33.88 -19.91
CA CYS A 778 -10.80 34.36 -19.01
C CYS A 778 -11.25 35.69 -18.34
N ASP A 779 -11.17 35.72 -17.03
CA ASP A 779 -11.59 36.80 -16.13
C ASP A 779 -10.42 37.49 -15.42
N ILE A 780 -9.19 37.01 -15.65
CA ILE A 780 -8.00 37.59 -15.01
C ILE A 780 -7.23 38.58 -15.89
N HIS A 781 -7.40 38.53 -17.22
CA HIS A 781 -6.79 39.50 -18.12
C HIS A 781 -7.75 40.62 -18.44
N TYR A 782 -7.27 41.84 -18.31
CA TYR A 782 -8.05 43.03 -18.63
C TYR A 782 -7.17 44.13 -19.25
N GLN A 783 -7.79 45.01 -20.04
CA GLN A 783 -7.12 46.19 -20.56
C GLN A 783 -6.95 47.21 -19.44
N GLY A 784 -5.71 47.57 -19.12
CA GLY A 784 -5.41 48.49 -18.00
C GLY A 784 -4.14 49.29 -18.17
N THR A 785 -3.81 50.10 -17.17
CA THR A 785 -2.54 50.80 -17.09
C THR A 785 -1.50 49.86 -16.45
N ILE A 786 -0.48 49.55 -17.22
CA ILE A 786 0.61 48.67 -16.78
C ILE A 786 1.95 49.42 -16.75
N CYS A 787 2.89 48.92 -15.99
CA CYS A 787 4.30 49.33 -16.04
C CYS A 787 4.97 48.64 -17.24
N ALA A 788 5.52 49.40 -18.17
CA ALA A 788 6.22 48.85 -19.33
C ALA A 788 7.46 48.01 -18.95
N TYR A 789 8.08 48.29 -17.82
CA TYR A 789 9.26 47.56 -17.31
C TYR A 789 8.89 46.15 -16.79
N SER A 790 7.89 46.07 -15.92
CA SER A 790 7.55 44.82 -15.25
C SER A 790 6.35 44.09 -15.88
N GLY A 791 5.58 44.72 -16.74
CA GLY A 791 4.31 44.19 -17.26
C GLY A 791 3.16 44.12 -16.23
N LEU A 792 3.43 44.47 -14.94
CA LEU A 792 2.45 44.43 -13.88
C LEU A 792 1.56 45.71 -13.86
N PRO A 793 0.37 45.67 -13.24
CA PRO A 793 -0.44 46.84 -13.01
C PRO A 793 0.41 47.98 -12.42
N ALA A 794 0.34 49.16 -13.03
CA ALA A 794 1.18 50.27 -12.62
C ALA A 794 0.68 50.91 -11.31
N THR A 795 1.63 51.27 -10.44
CA THR A 795 1.36 52.14 -9.28
C THR A 795 1.06 53.59 -9.73
N ASP A 796 0.54 54.39 -8.84
CA ASP A 796 0.30 55.83 -9.15
C ASP A 796 1.60 56.57 -9.42
N GLU A 797 2.71 56.16 -8.85
CA GLU A 797 4.05 56.79 -8.98
C GLU A 797 4.88 56.22 -10.14
N CYS A 798 4.42 55.16 -10.81
CA CYS A 798 5.17 54.47 -11.85
C CYS A 798 5.52 55.42 -13.03
N PRO A 799 6.80 55.60 -13.40
CA PRO A 799 7.22 56.48 -14.49
C PRO A 799 7.03 55.81 -15.88
N PHE A 800 6.93 54.49 -15.93
CA PHE A 800 6.84 53.71 -17.18
C PHE A 800 5.40 53.25 -17.48
N LYS A 801 4.41 54.13 -17.20
CA LYS A 801 2.99 53.81 -17.47
C LYS A 801 2.72 53.69 -18.97
N THR A 802 2.09 52.59 -19.35
CA THR A 802 1.57 52.37 -20.68
C THR A 802 0.21 51.67 -20.60
N THR A 803 -0.57 51.75 -21.69
CA THR A 803 -1.79 50.93 -21.80
C THR A 803 -1.44 49.57 -22.34
N GLY A 804 -1.88 48.55 -21.66
CA GLY A 804 -1.60 47.17 -22.05
C GLY A 804 -2.51 46.19 -21.35
N VAL A 805 -2.23 44.90 -21.55
CA VAL A 805 -2.97 43.85 -20.87
C VAL A 805 -2.38 43.69 -19.46
N ALA A 806 -3.23 43.89 -18.47
CA ALA A 806 -2.92 43.62 -17.07
C ALA A 806 -3.52 42.30 -16.64
N THR A 807 -2.85 41.67 -15.65
CA THR A 807 -3.37 40.46 -15.02
C THR A 807 -3.93 40.83 -13.65
N PHE A 808 -5.16 40.43 -13.37
CA PHE A 808 -5.74 40.53 -12.03
C PHE A 808 -5.10 39.46 -11.14
N ASP A 809 -4.53 39.91 -10.03
CA ASP A 809 -3.99 39.03 -8.98
C ASP A 809 -4.68 39.39 -7.64
N GLU A 810 -5.25 38.41 -6.97
CA GLU A 810 -5.88 38.61 -5.65
C GLU A 810 -4.92 39.17 -4.60
N SER A 811 -3.61 38.96 -4.74
CA SER A 811 -2.59 39.56 -3.88
C SER A 811 -2.46 41.10 -4.08
N GLY A 812 -3.08 41.62 -5.12
CA GLY A 812 -3.00 43.03 -5.48
C GLY A 812 -1.60 43.45 -5.93
N LEU A 813 -0.82 42.52 -6.47
CA LEU A 813 0.56 42.76 -6.91
C LEU A 813 0.60 43.88 -7.96
N LYS A 814 1.34 44.93 -7.68
CA LYS A 814 1.61 46.00 -8.62
C LYS A 814 3.10 46.09 -8.90
N CYS A 815 3.51 46.95 -9.83
CA CYS A 815 4.91 47.18 -10.13
C CYS A 815 5.66 47.76 -8.90
N ILE A 816 6.98 47.58 -8.90
CA ILE A 816 7.87 47.99 -7.80
C ILE A 816 7.94 49.49 -7.57
N HIS A 817 7.49 50.30 -8.50
CA HIS A 817 7.57 51.79 -8.47
C HIS A 817 6.57 52.39 -7.48
N THR A 818 6.67 52.03 -6.21
CA THR A 818 5.90 52.59 -5.11
C THR A 818 6.45 53.96 -4.70
N ALA A 819 5.69 54.75 -3.95
CA ALA A 819 6.18 56.01 -3.42
C ALA A 819 7.49 55.86 -2.62
N GLU A 820 7.64 54.79 -1.86
CA GLU A 820 8.86 54.47 -1.11
C GLU A 820 10.03 54.15 -2.04
N PHE A 821 9.82 53.36 -3.08
CA PHE A 821 10.82 53.04 -4.09
C PHE A 821 11.27 54.32 -4.83
N MET A 822 10.34 55.16 -5.22
CA MET A 822 10.60 56.44 -5.93
C MET A 822 11.30 57.50 -5.06
N ALA A 823 11.28 57.33 -3.74
CA ALA A 823 11.97 58.25 -2.80
C ALA A 823 13.45 57.93 -2.58
N GLN A 824 14.00 56.91 -3.22
CA GLN A 824 15.40 56.46 -3.06
C GLN A 824 16.39 57.56 -3.59
N PRO A 825 17.52 57.82 -2.91
CA PRO A 825 18.45 58.86 -3.31
C PRO A 825 19.08 58.68 -4.70
N ASN A 826 19.20 57.44 -5.18
CA ASN A 826 19.76 57.07 -6.49
C ASN A 826 18.70 56.68 -7.53
N ILE A 827 17.46 57.08 -7.34
CA ILE A 827 16.31 56.69 -8.19
C ILE A 827 16.53 57.00 -9.67
N ALA A 828 17.17 58.14 -9.97
CA ALA A 828 17.44 58.53 -11.36
C ALA A 828 18.37 57.54 -12.10
N GLU A 829 19.37 56.99 -11.41
CA GLU A 829 20.26 55.97 -11.97
C GLU A 829 19.52 54.63 -12.17
N ILE A 830 18.68 54.24 -11.19
CA ILE A 830 17.87 53.01 -11.28
C ILE A 830 16.93 53.11 -12.49
N LEU A 831 16.17 54.22 -12.62
CA LEU A 831 15.25 54.39 -13.74
C LEU A 831 15.95 54.45 -15.10
N ALA A 832 17.17 55.02 -15.16
CA ALA A 832 17.94 54.99 -16.39
C ALA A 832 18.45 53.58 -16.74
N GLN A 833 18.76 52.80 -15.74
CA GLN A 833 19.14 51.37 -15.95
C GLN A 833 17.92 50.56 -16.43
N GLU A 834 16.76 50.69 -15.79
CA GLU A 834 15.51 50.00 -16.18
C GLU A 834 15.08 50.38 -17.60
N GLN A 835 15.22 51.66 -17.98
CA GLN A 835 14.95 52.07 -19.36
C GLN A 835 15.92 51.41 -20.34
N ALA A 836 17.20 51.35 -20.02
CA ALA A 836 18.20 50.71 -20.86
C ALA A 836 17.93 49.19 -21.02
N GLU A 837 17.47 48.53 -19.95
CA GLU A 837 17.09 47.12 -19.98
C GLU A 837 15.85 46.89 -20.87
N MET A 838 14.84 47.77 -20.80
CA MET A 838 13.66 47.73 -21.68
C MET A 838 14.07 47.91 -23.16
N ASP A 839 14.92 48.90 -23.44
CA ASP A 839 15.38 49.16 -24.79
C ASP A 839 16.22 47.97 -25.36
N GLN A 840 17.02 47.34 -24.51
CA GLN A 840 17.76 46.14 -24.86
C GLN A 840 16.83 44.93 -25.12
N ALA A 841 15.81 44.75 -24.29
CA ALA A 841 14.82 43.68 -24.46
C ALA A 841 14.01 43.87 -25.75
N ALA A 842 13.61 45.12 -26.07
CA ALA A 842 12.90 45.47 -27.30
C ALA A 842 13.77 45.18 -28.53
N ALA A 843 15.06 45.53 -28.49
CA ALA A 843 15.99 45.26 -29.59
C ALA A 843 16.20 43.72 -29.77
N ALA A 844 16.29 42.98 -28.68
CA ALA A 844 16.40 41.50 -28.71
C ALA A 844 15.15 40.84 -29.28
N ALA A 845 13.98 41.32 -28.94
CA ALA A 845 12.69 40.85 -29.50
C ALA A 845 12.62 41.13 -31.00
N ALA A 846 12.94 42.37 -31.44
CA ALA A 846 12.96 42.71 -32.85
C ALA A 846 13.97 41.83 -33.65
N ALA A 847 15.14 41.50 -33.09
CA ALA A 847 16.10 40.62 -33.72
C ALA A 847 15.59 39.15 -33.79
N SER A 848 14.86 38.67 -32.78
CA SER A 848 14.22 37.34 -32.75
C SER A 848 13.12 37.23 -33.82
N ASP A 849 12.27 38.25 -33.93
CA ASP A 849 11.19 38.32 -34.95
C ASP A 849 11.78 38.36 -36.36
N ALA A 850 12.81 39.17 -36.56
CA ALA A 850 13.51 39.22 -37.84
C ALA A 850 14.19 37.87 -38.22
N GLN A 851 14.74 37.15 -37.21
CA GLN A 851 15.30 35.81 -37.42
C GLN A 851 14.22 34.80 -37.81
N THR A 852 13.04 34.89 -37.22
CA THR A 852 11.89 34.02 -37.55
C THR A 852 11.42 34.25 -38.99
N VAL A 853 11.34 35.52 -39.42
CA VAL A 853 11.03 35.88 -40.82
C VAL A 853 12.10 35.36 -41.77
N LEU A 854 13.40 35.47 -41.43
CA LEU A 854 14.49 34.93 -42.22
C LEU A 854 14.42 33.38 -42.37
N ASN A 855 14.10 32.68 -41.27
CA ASN A 855 13.96 31.22 -41.29
C ASN A 855 12.82 30.80 -42.24
N SER A 856 11.68 31.50 -42.19
CA SER A 856 10.56 31.27 -43.11
C SER A 856 10.92 31.55 -44.58
N ALA A 857 11.65 32.62 -44.84
CA ALA A 857 12.11 32.97 -46.18
C ALA A 857 13.14 31.95 -46.70
N ASN A 858 14.02 31.43 -45.86
CA ASN A 858 14.95 30.35 -46.22
C ASN A 858 14.22 29.05 -46.60
N ALA A 859 13.16 28.68 -45.85
CA ALA A 859 12.35 27.52 -46.19
C ALA A 859 11.64 27.67 -47.54
N ALA A 860 11.07 28.85 -47.79
CA ALA A 860 10.41 29.16 -49.05
C ALA A 860 11.40 29.14 -50.23
N LEU A 861 12.61 29.65 -50.04
CA LEU A 861 13.67 29.59 -51.06
C LEU A 861 14.09 28.15 -51.37
N GLN A 862 14.22 27.30 -50.35
CA GLN A 862 14.57 25.89 -50.51
C GLN A 862 13.47 25.14 -51.28
N GLU A 863 12.19 25.42 -50.97
CA GLU A 863 11.05 24.83 -51.67
C GLU A 863 11.03 25.27 -53.15
N ALA A 864 11.19 26.59 -53.43
CA ALA A 864 11.24 27.11 -54.78
C ALA A 864 12.41 26.55 -55.59
N SER A 865 13.57 26.30 -54.96
CA SER A 865 14.73 25.66 -55.58
C SER A 865 14.43 24.21 -55.96
N ASN A 866 13.77 23.45 -55.08
CA ASN A 866 13.38 22.06 -55.35
C ASN A 866 12.36 21.98 -56.52
N VAL A 867 11.40 22.88 -56.58
CA VAL A 867 10.40 22.99 -57.67
C VAL A 867 11.08 23.31 -59.00
N LEU A 868 12.04 24.25 -58.98
CA LEU A 868 12.80 24.61 -60.20
C LEU A 868 13.63 23.43 -60.68
N GLN A 869 14.31 22.72 -59.81
CA GLN A 869 15.09 21.53 -60.18
C GLN A 869 14.19 20.45 -60.80
N THR A 870 13.04 20.16 -60.15
CA THR A 870 12.08 19.19 -60.68
C THR A 870 11.53 19.61 -62.06
N ALA A 871 11.24 20.91 -62.28
CA ALA A 871 10.82 21.41 -63.56
C ALA A 871 11.91 21.26 -64.67
N GLN A 872 13.18 21.50 -64.36
CA GLN A 872 14.32 21.31 -65.20
C GLN A 872 14.53 19.82 -65.60
N ASP A 873 14.41 18.93 -64.61
CA ASP A 873 14.53 17.47 -64.89
C ASP A 873 13.38 16.99 -65.77
N ASN A 874 12.15 17.50 -65.57
CA ASN A 874 11.01 17.21 -66.44
C ASN A 874 11.22 17.75 -67.89
N LEU A 875 11.85 18.91 -68.03
CA LEU A 875 12.21 19.45 -69.32
C LEU A 875 13.24 18.56 -70.06
N VAL A 876 14.26 18.09 -69.41
CA VAL A 876 15.23 17.13 -69.91
C VAL A 876 14.56 15.84 -70.43
N ALA A 877 13.60 15.30 -69.60
CA ALA A 877 12.85 14.10 -69.94
C ALA A 877 11.96 14.37 -71.22
N ALA A 878 11.29 15.52 -71.28
CA ALA A 878 10.51 15.91 -72.46
C ALA A 878 11.36 16.04 -73.72
N GLN A 879 12.54 16.63 -73.60
CA GLN A 879 13.52 16.73 -74.71
C GLN A 879 13.96 15.37 -75.24
N GLN A 880 14.15 14.37 -74.38
CA GLN A 880 14.47 13.01 -74.74
C GLN A 880 13.31 12.28 -75.45
N SER A 881 12.06 12.67 -75.13
CA SER A 881 10.89 12.08 -75.84
C SER A 881 10.72 12.59 -77.32
N GLY A 882 11.27 13.73 -77.68
CA GLY A 882 11.16 14.36 -79.00
C GLY A 882 9.79 14.97 -79.33
N ASP A 883 8.82 15.03 -78.32
CA ASP A 883 7.51 15.64 -78.51
C ASP A 883 7.59 17.16 -78.37
N ALA A 884 7.38 17.91 -79.38
CA ALA A 884 7.49 19.35 -79.43
C ALA A 884 6.48 20.07 -78.52
N ASN A 885 5.28 19.49 -78.39
CA ASN A 885 4.27 20.07 -77.48
C ASN A 885 4.63 19.86 -76.00
N ALA A 886 5.15 18.66 -75.66
CA ALA A 886 5.64 18.35 -74.34
C ALA A 886 6.83 19.21 -73.93
N ILE A 887 7.76 19.46 -74.86
CA ILE A 887 8.92 20.33 -74.65
C ILE A 887 8.48 21.77 -74.37
N ALA A 888 7.52 22.33 -75.20
CA ALA A 888 7.02 23.68 -75.00
C ALA A 888 6.32 23.87 -73.61
N ALA A 889 5.48 22.91 -73.23
CA ALA A 889 4.82 22.94 -71.90
C ALA A 889 5.80 22.83 -70.72
N ALA A 890 6.82 21.95 -70.82
CA ALA A 890 7.87 21.80 -69.81
C ALA A 890 8.73 23.07 -69.70
N GLN A 891 9.04 23.74 -70.79
CA GLN A 891 9.79 25.00 -70.85
C GLN A 891 9.01 26.14 -70.15
N GLU A 892 7.67 26.23 -70.33
CA GLU A 892 6.83 27.20 -69.67
C GLU A 892 6.82 26.94 -68.15
N THR A 893 6.78 25.69 -67.68
CA THR A 893 6.87 25.28 -66.28
C THR A 893 8.21 25.70 -65.67
N VAL A 894 9.36 25.51 -66.39
CA VAL A 894 10.69 25.98 -65.92
C VAL A 894 10.70 27.50 -65.79
N ASN A 895 10.14 28.24 -66.76
CA ASN A 895 10.11 29.70 -66.71
C ASN A 895 9.32 30.21 -65.50
N THR A 896 8.19 29.56 -65.24
CA THR A 896 7.36 29.89 -64.04
C THR A 896 8.10 29.58 -62.74
N ALA A 897 8.70 28.41 -62.64
CA ALA A 897 9.49 27.98 -61.46
C ALA A 897 10.72 28.89 -61.22
N ALA A 898 11.40 29.31 -62.32
CA ALA A 898 12.53 30.26 -62.24
C ALA A 898 12.09 31.65 -61.71
N ASN A 899 10.91 32.12 -62.14
CA ASN A 899 10.38 33.38 -61.64
C ASN A 899 10.06 33.27 -60.15
N ASN A 900 9.41 32.19 -59.68
CA ASN A 900 9.11 31.97 -58.29
C ASN A 900 10.38 31.85 -57.42
N TYR A 901 11.41 31.17 -57.95
CA TYR A 901 12.73 31.10 -57.30
C TYR A 901 13.38 32.50 -57.13
N ASN A 902 13.34 33.33 -58.16
CA ASN A 902 13.86 34.70 -58.09
C ASN A 902 13.12 35.57 -57.06
N VAL A 903 11.81 35.41 -56.96
CA VAL A 903 10.98 36.09 -55.93
C VAL A 903 11.41 35.63 -54.52
N ALA A 904 11.59 34.34 -54.30
CA ALA A 904 12.03 33.80 -53.02
C ALA A 904 13.44 34.26 -52.65
N VAL A 905 14.37 34.38 -53.59
CA VAL A 905 15.71 34.97 -53.39
C VAL A 905 15.61 36.42 -52.91
N GLN A 906 14.73 37.22 -53.53
CA GLN A 906 14.53 38.62 -53.10
C GLN A 906 13.92 38.71 -51.69
N GLN A 907 12.98 37.85 -51.37
CA GLN A 907 12.37 37.81 -50.03
C GLN A 907 13.40 37.42 -48.96
N GLN A 908 14.22 36.42 -49.23
CA GLN A 908 15.29 35.99 -48.35
C GLN A 908 16.32 37.13 -48.11
N ALA A 909 16.73 37.81 -49.19
CA ALA A 909 17.67 38.95 -49.06
C ALA A 909 17.08 40.10 -48.27
N ALA A 910 15.77 40.42 -48.42
CA ALA A 910 15.11 41.45 -47.61
C ALA A 910 15.01 41.05 -46.13
N ALA A 911 14.67 39.80 -45.86
CA ALA A 911 14.65 39.26 -44.46
C ALA A 911 16.03 39.31 -43.82
N GLN A 912 17.08 38.96 -44.53
CA GLN A 912 18.47 39.06 -44.05
C GLN A 912 18.88 40.48 -43.73
N GLN A 913 18.49 41.47 -44.58
CA GLN A 913 18.74 42.88 -44.31
C GLN A 913 17.99 43.38 -43.06
N ALA A 914 16.73 42.95 -42.87
CA ALA A 914 15.94 43.26 -41.68
C ALA A 914 16.60 42.73 -40.38
N LEU A 915 17.08 41.50 -40.40
CA LEU A 915 17.80 40.89 -39.25
C LEU A 915 19.09 41.66 -38.95
N THR A 916 19.87 42.02 -39.97
CA THR A 916 21.10 42.82 -39.78
C THR A 916 20.82 44.17 -39.19
N ALA A 917 19.75 44.86 -39.60
CA ALA A 917 19.33 46.13 -39.08
C ALA A 917 18.86 46.04 -37.58
N ALA A 918 18.09 44.98 -37.24
CA ALA A 918 17.65 44.72 -35.88
C ALA A 918 18.82 44.43 -34.92
N GLN A 919 19.82 43.64 -35.37
CA GLN A 919 21.01 43.33 -34.61
C GLN A 919 21.93 44.59 -34.41
N ALA A 920 22.03 45.46 -35.42
CA ALA A 920 22.81 46.69 -35.32
C ALA A 920 22.19 47.70 -34.35
N SER A 921 20.85 47.79 -34.28
CA SER A 921 20.17 48.65 -33.30
C SER A 921 20.41 48.20 -31.86
N GLY A 922 20.53 46.89 -31.59
CA GLY A 922 20.88 46.30 -30.27
C GLY A 922 22.34 46.60 -29.88
N GLN A 923 23.30 46.64 -30.84
CA GLN A 923 24.69 46.88 -30.53
C GLN A 923 25.00 48.38 -30.27
N THR A 924 24.31 49.30 -30.90
CA THR A 924 24.46 50.73 -30.65
C THR A 924 23.96 51.13 -29.25
N GLN A 925 22.97 50.45 -28.71
CA GLN A 925 22.46 50.70 -27.35
C GLN A 925 23.36 50.15 -26.26
N THR A 926 24.01 48.98 -26.47
CA THR A 926 24.97 48.42 -25.52
C THR A 926 26.26 49.26 -25.43
N GLY A 927 26.65 49.92 -26.48
CA GLY A 927 27.78 50.80 -26.50
C GLY A 927 27.56 52.11 -25.67
N ALA A 928 26.32 52.61 -25.60
CA ALA A 928 25.92 53.76 -24.81
C ALA A 928 25.80 53.48 -23.29
N ALA A 929 25.33 52.29 -22.95
CA ALA A 929 25.20 51.82 -21.56
C ALA A 929 26.56 51.52 -20.93
N GLY A 930 27.53 50.96 -21.70
CA GLY A 930 28.90 50.71 -21.25
C GLY A 930 29.73 51.94 -20.99
N ALA A 931 29.40 53.09 -21.62
CA ALA A 931 30.10 54.38 -21.41
C ALA A 931 29.66 55.09 -20.11
N ALA A 932 28.49 54.82 -19.58
CA ALA A 932 28.01 55.37 -18.32
C ALA A 932 28.48 54.61 -17.05
N ALA A 933 28.89 53.33 -17.20
CA ALA A 933 29.31 52.45 -16.11
C ALA A 933 30.83 52.53 -15.79
N GLY A 934 31.60 53.39 -16.47
CA GLY A 934 33.08 53.44 -16.46
C GLY A 934 33.77 54.30 -15.38
N THR A 935 33.04 54.87 -14.42
CA THR A 935 33.71 55.72 -13.36
C THR A 935 32.97 55.54 -12.01
N THR A 936 33.23 54.46 -11.32
CA THR A 936 33.30 54.42 -9.83
C THR A 936 33.95 53.15 -9.37
N SER A 937 35.14 53.26 -8.81
CA SER A 937 35.84 52.21 -8.05
C SER A 937 35.12 51.92 -6.75
N ALA A 938 34.84 50.64 -6.50
CA ALA A 938 34.32 50.13 -5.25
C ALA A 938 35.36 50.19 -4.10
N PRO A 939 34.96 50.44 -2.87
CA PRO A 939 35.77 50.09 -1.70
C PRO A 939 35.38 48.66 -1.22
N ALA A 940 36.43 47.90 -0.90
CA ALA A 940 36.37 46.59 -0.33
C ALA A 940 35.59 46.55 0.99
N ALA A 941 34.69 45.58 1.14
CA ALA A 941 34.05 45.21 2.40
C ALA A 941 34.80 44.02 3.02
N ALA A 942 35.24 44.20 4.25
CA ALA A 942 35.82 43.16 5.11
C ALA A 942 34.72 42.23 5.69
N PRO A 943 35.09 41.00 6.12
CA PRO A 943 34.12 40.02 6.58
C PRO A 943 33.76 40.24 8.06
N ALA A 944 32.54 39.97 8.42
CA ALA A 944 32.12 39.82 9.81
C ALA A 944 31.20 38.63 10.00
N GLY A 945 31.62 37.71 10.88
CA GLY A 945 30.97 36.98 11.87
C GLY A 945 29.83 36.00 11.50
#